data_428b87d9262b9fc81c5ddeff9f3ff348
#
_entry.id   428b87d9262b9fc81c5ddeff9f3ff348
#
_cell.length_a   1.000
_cell.length_b   1.000
_cell.length_c   1.000
_cell.angle_alpha   90.00
_cell.angle_beta   90.00
_cell.angle_gamma   90.00
#
_symmetry.space_group_name_H-M   'P 1'
#
loop_
_entity.id
_entity.type
_entity.pdbx_description
1 polymer ?
#
loop_
_entity_poly.entity_id
_entity_poly.type
_entity_poly.pdbx_seq_one_letter_code
_entity_poly.pdbx_strand_id
1 'polypeptide(L)'
;MKIEYQDSSKLVFFQELYREARSASEELHTKLEQHLAQYKGSDEIDGSREKAKQVRNITYELVESQITSYIPKPSVSPKMWSERNERNAKSIETLLRNKRDELPFEKQNDIDERYNPIYGGSVWLVEWDESIITHNAVGDVKVSCLSPSRFTGQPNIYEISDMEYCFIEFETTKEDIVRKYGVTLEIAEETESEENADDKTATLYVCYYKNDEDKVCQFVWSGETPLLDIEDYYARKRYVCKKCGKRKELCNCEDADEDDYELQNEDYEEVDRDIPRTDGSFIPAMSEVIEDGQPVMTTEKRQALLEDGSVAMEDIGGVLLPISIDVEVPKTEPTKLPFYYPSVLPVVIRKNTSQEDSLFGQSDCEFIRPQQQAINKVESRILEKLLSGGVYPIVPEDFNMDLDESIFKKVFKASPENFQLFGRVDLSVDISRDVAESDRLYDQAKRILGITDSYQGQYDSSAQSGRAKQLQIQQAAGRLDSKRQMKNAAYSEIDKIIFQYYLAYADEPRPAAFKDALGRIQNSTFNRYDFIERDESGEYYYNDEYLFSTDATIDIEKSRELLWQENRQNFQQGSYGDPSLPQTQLIFWLNMENAHYPFAHDNVERLREEIARQQEIAQYQQTIASLQNEVKNRAEYENYLIEKMKGAKANVGN
;
A
#
# COMPACT_ATOMS: atom_id res chain seq x y z
N MET A 1 0.70 -22.42 20.60
CA MET A 1 -0.33 -22.80 21.57
C MET A 1 -1.65 -22.44 20.93
N LYS A 2 -2.40 -23.44 20.47
CA LYS A 2 -3.70 -23.19 19.84
C LYS A 2 -4.67 -22.70 20.89
N ILE A 3 -5.47 -21.71 20.56
CA ILE A 3 -6.40 -21.09 21.51
C ILE A 3 -7.61 -22.03 21.66
N GLU A 4 -7.60 -22.82 22.73
CA GLU A 4 -8.76 -23.60 23.17
C GLU A 4 -9.51 -22.81 24.22
N TYR A 5 -10.81 -22.52 24.01
CA TYR A 5 -11.65 -21.95 25.03
C TYR A 5 -12.72 -22.95 25.46
N GLN A 6 -12.93 -23.03 26.78
CA GLN A 6 -14.03 -23.80 27.32
C GLN A 6 -15.33 -22.99 27.36
N ASP A 7 -16.40 -23.57 26.98
CA ASP A 7 -17.73 -23.05 26.59
C ASP A 7 -18.48 -22.18 27.61
N SER A 8 -17.91 -21.81 28.74
CA SER A 8 -18.69 -21.14 29.79
C SER A 8 -18.75 -19.62 29.69
N SER A 9 -17.86 -18.96 28.95
CA SER A 9 -17.94 -17.54 28.62
C SER A 9 -16.76 -17.13 27.72
N LYS A 10 -16.93 -17.25 26.44
CA LYS A 10 -15.98 -16.79 25.40
C LYS A 10 -15.53 -15.35 25.65
N LEU A 11 -16.47 -14.49 26.06
CA LEU A 11 -16.22 -13.11 26.41
C LEU A 11 -15.19 -12.98 27.57
N VAL A 12 -15.40 -13.72 28.67
CA VAL A 12 -14.50 -13.65 29.84
C VAL A 12 -13.11 -14.13 29.46
N PHE A 13 -13.02 -15.20 28.65
CA PHE A 13 -11.74 -15.69 28.15
C PHE A 13 -10.97 -14.62 27.36
N PHE A 14 -11.59 -13.95 26.38
CA PHE A 14 -10.93 -12.93 25.59
C PHE A 14 -10.63 -11.66 26.40
N GLN A 15 -11.45 -11.32 27.40
CA GLN A 15 -11.14 -10.23 28.31
C GLN A 15 -9.93 -10.53 29.21
N GLU A 16 -9.82 -11.77 29.70
CA GLU A 16 -8.64 -12.18 30.49
C GLU A 16 -7.39 -12.20 29.61
N LEU A 17 -7.46 -12.78 28.40
CA LEU A 17 -6.37 -12.82 27.45
C LEU A 17 -5.89 -11.41 27.07
N TYR A 18 -6.85 -10.48 26.87
CA TYR A 18 -6.52 -9.07 26.64
C TYR A 18 -5.84 -8.43 27.82
N ARG A 19 -6.33 -8.67 29.06
CA ARG A 19 -5.70 -8.12 30.28
C ARG A 19 -4.28 -8.64 30.45
N GLU A 20 -4.02 -9.91 30.22
CA GLU A 20 -2.68 -10.49 30.26
C GLU A 20 -1.76 -9.86 29.21
N ALA A 21 -2.20 -9.79 27.96
CA ALA A 21 -1.42 -9.19 26.89
C ALA A 21 -1.15 -7.69 27.13
N ARG A 22 -2.16 -6.95 27.61
CA ARG A 22 -2.04 -5.53 27.94
C ARG A 22 -1.10 -5.29 29.13
N SER A 23 -1.18 -6.11 30.16
CA SER A 23 -0.28 -6.03 31.31
C SER A 23 1.16 -6.36 30.93
N ALA A 24 1.39 -7.34 30.07
CA ALA A 24 2.71 -7.68 29.56
C ALA A 24 3.32 -6.55 28.69
N SER A 25 2.48 -5.75 28.05
CA SER A 25 2.87 -4.62 27.19
C SER A 25 2.73 -3.24 27.84
N GLU A 26 2.45 -3.16 29.18
CA GLU A 26 2.22 -1.90 29.88
C GLU A 26 3.40 -0.93 29.80
N GLU A 27 4.63 -1.44 29.95
CA GLU A 27 5.83 -0.64 29.79
C GLU A 27 5.95 -0.04 28.38
N LEU A 28 5.61 -0.82 27.35
CA LEU A 28 5.59 -0.34 25.97
C LEU A 28 4.57 0.77 25.79
N HIS A 29 3.33 0.59 26.25
CA HIS A 29 2.28 1.61 26.14
C HIS A 29 2.63 2.90 26.88
N THR A 30 3.21 2.80 28.07
CA THR A 30 3.71 3.97 28.81
C THR A 30 4.79 4.72 28.03
N LYS A 31 5.72 4.01 27.38
CA LYS A 31 6.72 4.64 26.49
C LYS A 31 6.08 5.34 25.29
N LEU A 32 5.09 4.70 24.66
CA LEU A 32 4.38 5.30 23.52
C LEU A 32 3.69 6.62 23.89
N GLU A 33 3.03 6.67 25.07
CA GLU A 33 2.43 7.90 25.59
C GLU A 33 3.46 9.00 25.87
N GLN A 34 4.59 8.63 26.46
CA GLN A 34 5.69 9.56 26.71
C GLN A 34 6.28 10.12 25.41
N HIS A 35 6.41 9.30 24.36
CA HIS A 35 6.90 9.76 23.07
C HIS A 35 5.92 10.76 22.44
N LEU A 36 4.62 10.49 22.53
CA LEU A 36 3.60 11.41 22.05
C LEU A 36 3.60 12.74 22.82
N ALA A 37 3.72 12.66 24.16
CA ALA A 37 3.81 13.86 25.02
C ALA A 37 5.04 14.69 24.65
N GLN A 38 6.20 14.07 24.42
CA GLN A 38 7.42 14.74 23.99
C GLN A 38 7.24 15.42 22.62
N TYR A 39 6.62 14.72 21.63
CA TYR A 39 6.32 15.30 20.32
C TYR A 39 5.37 16.50 20.43
N LYS A 40 4.33 16.40 21.27
CA LYS A 40 3.40 17.51 21.52
C LYS A 40 4.00 18.66 22.35
N GLY A 41 5.17 18.47 22.94
CA GLY A 41 5.78 19.45 23.83
C GLY A 41 5.09 19.58 25.18
N SER A 42 4.26 18.61 25.55
CA SER A 42 3.56 18.53 26.84
C SER A 42 4.32 17.69 27.88
N ASP A 43 5.55 17.26 27.55
CA ASP A 43 6.41 16.50 28.46
C ASP A 43 6.73 17.35 29.68
N GLU A 44 6.45 16.85 30.89
CA GLU A 44 6.75 17.60 32.11
C GLU A 44 8.26 17.78 32.25
N ILE A 45 8.68 19.03 32.56
CA ILE A 45 10.07 19.33 32.89
C ILE A 45 10.28 18.84 34.32
N ASP A 46 10.69 17.56 34.46
CA ASP A 46 10.84 16.90 35.73
C ASP A 46 11.98 17.52 36.57
N GLY A 47 11.70 17.78 37.83
CA GLY A 47 12.68 18.16 38.84
C GLY A 47 13.26 19.56 38.71
N SER A 48 12.71 20.44 37.88
CA SER A 48 13.20 21.81 37.75
C SER A 48 12.73 22.65 38.94
N ARG A 49 13.69 23.19 39.67
CA ARG A 49 13.48 24.22 40.68
C ARG A 49 13.18 25.59 40.11
N GLU A 50 13.20 25.68 38.79
CA GLU A 50 13.06 26.91 38.02
C GLU A 50 11.61 27.42 38.08
N LYS A 51 11.47 28.72 38.39
CA LYS A 51 10.17 29.40 38.45
C LYS A 51 9.54 29.60 37.06
N ALA A 52 10.38 29.70 36.03
CA ALA A 52 9.97 29.85 34.64
C ALA A 52 10.16 28.52 33.93
N LYS A 53 9.12 28.02 33.26
CA LYS A 53 9.19 26.81 32.43
C LYS A 53 9.03 27.21 30.97
N GLN A 54 9.98 26.82 30.15
CA GLN A 54 9.95 27.05 28.71
C GLN A 54 10.29 25.75 27.96
N VAL A 55 9.50 25.43 26.97
CA VAL A 55 9.72 24.28 26.09
C VAL A 55 10.13 24.79 24.70
N ARG A 56 11.34 24.41 24.26
CA ARG A 56 11.74 24.51 22.86
C ARG A 56 11.58 23.11 22.24
N ASN A 57 10.47 22.89 21.55
CA ASN A 57 10.11 21.57 21.01
C ASN A 57 10.92 21.25 19.76
N ILE A 58 12.15 20.76 19.94
CA ILE A 58 13.00 20.30 18.84
C ILE A 58 12.53 18.94 18.30
N THR A 59 11.84 18.14 19.10
CA THR A 59 11.30 16.85 18.69
C THR A 59 10.30 17.02 17.55
N TYR A 60 9.35 17.96 17.70
CA TYR A 60 8.40 18.29 16.65
C TYR A 60 9.10 18.71 15.35
N GLU A 61 10.06 19.64 15.45
CA GLU A 61 10.79 20.16 14.29
C GLU A 61 11.55 19.05 13.55
N LEU A 62 12.24 18.18 14.29
CA LEU A 62 13.05 17.12 13.69
C LEU A 62 12.19 15.97 13.12
N VAL A 63 11.05 15.66 13.73
CA VAL A 63 10.10 14.69 13.19
C VAL A 63 9.48 15.23 11.89
N GLU A 64 8.92 16.45 11.92
CA GLU A 64 8.29 17.05 10.74
C GLU A 64 9.27 17.23 9.56
N SER A 65 10.56 17.42 9.83
CA SER A 65 11.57 17.51 8.79
C SER A 65 11.82 16.19 8.03
N GLN A 66 11.43 15.04 8.59
CA GLN A 66 11.61 13.72 7.98
C GLN A 66 10.40 13.25 7.15
N ILE A 67 9.25 13.90 7.31
CA ILE A 67 8.01 13.49 6.66
C ILE A 67 8.16 13.57 5.14
N THR A 68 7.82 12.47 4.49
CA THR A 68 7.87 12.37 3.04
C THR A 68 6.49 12.03 2.47
N SER A 69 6.13 12.69 1.37
CA SER A 69 4.92 12.36 0.61
C SER A 69 5.08 11.12 -0.29
N TYR A 70 6.28 10.52 -0.30
CA TYR A 70 6.56 9.36 -1.15
C TYR A 70 5.72 8.15 -0.72
N ILE A 71 4.95 7.62 -1.66
CA ILE A 71 4.20 6.36 -1.53
C ILE A 71 4.88 5.32 -2.42
N PRO A 72 5.34 4.18 -1.87
CA PRO A 72 5.96 3.12 -2.66
C PRO A 72 5.03 2.60 -3.74
N LYS A 73 5.53 2.44 -4.97
CA LYS A 73 4.76 1.89 -6.09
C LYS A 73 4.84 0.36 -6.05
N PRO A 74 3.71 -0.35 -6.20
CA PRO A 74 3.72 -1.81 -6.24
C PRO A 74 4.45 -2.31 -7.49
N SER A 75 5.19 -3.38 -7.33
CA SER A 75 5.81 -4.16 -8.40
C SER A 75 5.62 -5.64 -8.10
N VAL A 76 5.07 -6.37 -9.05
CA VAL A 76 4.71 -7.77 -8.88
C VAL A 76 5.39 -8.61 -9.96
N SER A 77 6.00 -9.71 -9.54
CA SER A 77 6.62 -10.68 -10.45
C SER A 77 6.21 -12.11 -10.07
N PRO A 78 6.02 -13.00 -11.07
CA PRO A 78 5.70 -14.39 -10.77
C PRO A 78 6.92 -15.11 -10.22
N LYS A 79 6.74 -16.06 -9.27
CA LYS A 79 7.80 -16.95 -8.82
C LYS A 79 8.21 -17.95 -9.92
N MET A 80 7.23 -18.46 -10.66
CA MET A 80 7.45 -19.29 -11.84
C MET A 80 7.10 -18.51 -13.10
N TRP A 81 8.07 -18.37 -14.01
CA TRP A 81 7.86 -17.64 -15.24
C TRP A 81 7.01 -18.45 -16.24
N SER A 82 5.95 -17.84 -16.69
CA SER A 82 5.16 -18.21 -17.88
C SER A 82 4.55 -16.95 -18.46
N GLU A 83 4.19 -16.95 -19.74
CA GLU A 83 3.51 -15.79 -20.35
C GLU A 83 2.18 -15.46 -19.65
N ARG A 84 1.47 -16.47 -19.13
CA ARG A 84 0.25 -16.30 -18.37
C ARG A 84 0.54 -15.65 -17.02
N ASN A 85 1.52 -16.17 -16.27
CA ASN A 85 1.87 -15.65 -14.95
C ASN A 85 2.43 -14.22 -15.05
N GLU A 86 3.13 -13.87 -16.13
CA GLU A 86 3.58 -12.50 -16.38
C GLU A 86 2.41 -11.55 -16.66
N ARG A 87 1.40 -11.98 -17.44
CA ARG A 87 0.17 -11.20 -17.65
C ARG A 87 -0.62 -11.03 -16.37
N ASN A 88 -0.75 -12.09 -15.59
CA ASN A 88 -1.41 -12.07 -14.28
C ASN A 88 -0.69 -11.12 -13.32
N ALA A 89 0.64 -11.16 -13.24
CA ALA A 89 1.43 -10.23 -12.43
C ALA A 89 1.20 -8.77 -12.82
N LYS A 90 1.12 -8.45 -14.11
CA LYS A 90 0.77 -7.12 -14.61
C LYS A 90 -0.66 -6.71 -14.26
N SER A 91 -1.61 -7.66 -14.26
CA SER A 91 -2.99 -7.41 -13.84
C SER A 91 -3.06 -7.07 -12.35
N ILE A 92 -2.34 -7.82 -11.49
CA ILE A 92 -2.22 -7.51 -10.06
C ILE A 92 -1.60 -6.12 -9.87
N GLU A 93 -0.48 -5.84 -10.53
CA GLU A 93 0.20 -4.54 -10.40
C GLU A 93 -0.70 -3.38 -10.80
N THR A 94 -1.48 -3.55 -11.88
CA THR A 94 -2.46 -2.55 -12.34
C THR A 94 -3.56 -2.34 -11.30
N LEU A 95 -4.10 -3.41 -10.73
CA LEU A 95 -5.10 -3.35 -9.66
C LEU A 95 -4.56 -2.59 -8.44
N LEU A 96 -3.37 -2.96 -7.97
CA LEU A 96 -2.76 -2.34 -6.80
C LEU A 96 -2.45 -0.86 -7.02
N ARG A 97 -1.99 -0.47 -8.21
CA ARG A 97 -1.78 0.94 -8.58
C ARG A 97 -3.09 1.71 -8.62
N ASN A 98 -4.14 1.13 -9.20
CA ASN A 98 -5.47 1.73 -9.17
C ASN A 98 -5.96 1.93 -7.72
N LYS A 99 -5.74 0.95 -6.83
CA LYS A 99 -6.11 1.08 -5.41
C LYS A 99 -5.31 2.12 -4.66
N ARG A 100 -4.05 2.39 -5.05
CA ARG A 100 -3.28 3.52 -4.51
C ARG A 100 -3.92 4.87 -4.83
N ASP A 101 -4.54 4.99 -6.01
CA ASP A 101 -5.20 6.23 -6.45
C ASP A 101 -6.62 6.37 -5.87
N GLU A 102 -7.35 5.26 -5.68
CA GLU A 102 -8.74 5.28 -5.18
C GLU A 102 -8.85 5.39 -3.66
N LEU A 103 -8.02 4.65 -2.93
CA LEU A 103 -8.01 4.65 -1.47
C LEU A 103 -7.28 5.90 -0.95
N PRO A 104 -7.59 6.38 0.27
CA PRO A 104 -6.97 7.57 0.83
C PRO A 104 -5.53 7.34 1.31
N PHE A 105 -4.70 6.68 0.48
CA PHE A 105 -3.31 6.35 0.82
C PHE A 105 -2.47 7.57 1.13
N GLU A 106 -2.70 8.72 0.47
CA GLU A 106 -1.98 9.96 0.78
C GLU A 106 -2.21 10.40 2.23
N LYS A 107 -3.48 10.36 2.70
CA LYS A 107 -3.81 10.71 4.09
C LYS A 107 -3.26 9.68 5.07
N GLN A 108 -3.37 8.40 4.75
CA GLN A 108 -2.85 7.33 5.59
C GLN A 108 -1.32 7.35 5.64
N ASN A 109 -0.65 7.65 4.52
CA ASN A 109 0.79 7.82 4.48
C ASN A 109 1.26 9.03 5.32
N ASP A 110 0.53 10.14 5.30
CA ASP A 110 0.85 11.32 6.12
C ASP A 110 0.78 10.99 7.63
N ILE A 111 -0.18 10.17 8.04
CA ILE A 111 -0.31 9.66 9.41
C ILE A 111 0.82 8.68 9.73
N ASP A 112 1.09 7.72 8.85
CA ASP A 112 2.13 6.72 8.98
C ASP A 112 3.53 7.33 9.14
N GLU A 113 3.84 8.33 8.31
CA GLU A 113 5.12 9.04 8.36
C GLU A 113 5.34 9.80 9.69
N ARG A 114 4.27 10.19 10.40
CA ARG A 114 4.37 10.77 11.74
C ARG A 114 4.43 9.70 12.82
N TYR A 115 3.57 8.69 12.74
CA TYR A 115 3.53 7.64 13.77
C TYR A 115 4.85 6.89 13.84
N ASN A 116 5.45 6.62 12.71
CA ASN A 116 6.67 5.84 12.64
C ASN A 116 7.84 6.43 13.46
N PRO A 117 8.27 7.69 13.28
CA PRO A 117 9.33 8.29 14.11
C PRO A 117 8.89 8.59 15.54
N ILE A 118 7.60 8.88 15.78
CA ILE A 118 7.09 9.19 17.13
C ILE A 118 7.04 7.92 17.98
N TYR A 119 6.40 6.88 17.52
CA TYR A 119 6.15 5.66 18.29
C TYR A 119 7.19 4.56 18.07
N GLY A 120 8.05 4.67 17.07
CA GLY A 120 8.97 3.63 16.64
C GLY A 120 8.37 2.67 15.61
N GLY A 121 7.13 2.88 15.22
CA GLY A 121 6.43 2.10 14.22
C GLY A 121 5.01 2.59 14.00
N SER A 122 4.31 1.95 13.08
CA SER A 122 2.90 2.16 12.78
C SER A 122 2.21 0.84 12.52
N VAL A 123 0.90 0.81 12.70
CA VAL A 123 0.06 -0.37 12.50
C VAL A 123 -0.88 -0.11 11.33
N TRP A 124 -0.88 -1.01 10.37
CA TRP A 124 -1.78 -0.97 9.23
C TRP A 124 -2.80 -2.08 9.37
N LEU A 125 -4.08 -1.74 9.26
CA LEU A 125 -5.20 -2.66 9.23
C LEU A 125 -5.75 -2.70 7.81
N VAL A 126 -5.84 -3.89 7.23
CA VAL A 126 -6.39 -4.14 5.90
C VAL A 126 -7.64 -4.99 6.08
N GLU A 127 -8.79 -4.49 5.69
CA GLU A 127 -10.09 -5.16 5.85
C GLU A 127 -10.82 -5.21 4.52
N TRP A 128 -11.69 -6.21 4.37
CA TRP A 128 -12.67 -6.23 3.29
C TRP A 128 -13.99 -5.65 3.81
N ASP A 129 -14.51 -4.64 3.13
CA ASP A 129 -15.75 -3.96 3.50
C ASP A 129 -16.85 -4.29 2.48
N GLU A 130 -17.77 -5.18 2.85
CA GLU A 130 -18.88 -5.60 2.01
C GLU A 130 -19.96 -4.52 1.85
N SER A 131 -19.94 -3.47 2.69
CA SER A 131 -20.88 -2.35 2.58
C SER A 131 -20.63 -1.46 1.38
N ILE A 132 -19.43 -1.56 0.78
CA ILE A 132 -19.08 -0.81 -0.43
C ILE A 132 -19.69 -1.51 -1.63
N ILE A 133 -20.81 -1.00 -2.13
CA ILE A 133 -21.53 -1.57 -3.28
C ILE A 133 -21.37 -0.61 -4.46
N THR A 134 -20.82 -1.11 -5.56
CA THR A 134 -20.75 -0.43 -6.84
C THR A 134 -21.77 -1.03 -7.81
N HIS A 135 -21.98 -0.39 -8.98
CA HIS A 135 -22.91 -0.92 -9.98
C HIS A 135 -22.57 -2.36 -10.43
N ASN A 136 -21.30 -2.72 -10.44
CA ASN A 136 -20.81 -3.99 -10.99
C ASN A 136 -20.24 -4.95 -9.95
N ALA A 137 -20.11 -4.53 -8.68
CA ALA A 137 -19.36 -5.31 -7.70
C ALA A 137 -19.77 -5.02 -6.26
N VAL A 138 -19.69 -6.02 -5.40
CA VAL A 138 -19.94 -5.95 -3.95
C VAL A 138 -18.63 -6.09 -3.20
N GLY A 139 -18.46 -5.23 -2.18
CA GLY A 139 -17.30 -5.20 -1.32
C GLY A 139 -16.06 -4.59 -1.99
N ASP A 140 -15.22 -3.99 -1.19
CA ASP A 140 -13.91 -3.50 -1.58
C ASP A 140 -12.96 -3.46 -0.37
N VAL A 141 -11.67 -3.32 -0.64
CA VAL A 141 -10.65 -3.25 0.41
C VAL A 141 -10.66 -1.88 1.08
N LYS A 142 -10.55 -1.89 2.40
CA LYS A 142 -10.35 -0.72 3.23
C LYS A 142 -9.00 -0.83 3.93
N VAL A 143 -8.18 0.22 3.85
CA VAL A 143 -6.86 0.28 4.48
C VAL A 143 -6.82 1.45 5.44
N SER A 144 -6.39 1.20 6.67
CA SER A 144 -6.32 2.20 7.74
C SER A 144 -5.00 2.13 8.48
N CYS A 145 -4.35 3.27 8.70
CA CYS A 145 -3.17 3.38 9.56
C CYS A 145 -3.60 3.74 10.98
N LEU A 146 -3.25 2.91 11.95
CA LEU A 146 -3.63 3.04 13.35
C LEU A 146 -2.42 3.43 14.20
N SER A 147 -2.69 4.12 15.31
CA SER A 147 -1.66 4.38 16.32
C SER A 147 -1.22 3.07 16.98
N PRO A 148 0.10 2.86 17.17
CA PRO A 148 0.61 1.74 17.96
C PRO A 148 0.01 1.61 19.36
N SER A 149 -0.43 2.70 19.96
CA SER A 149 -1.09 2.69 21.29
C SER A 149 -2.44 1.96 21.30
N ARG A 150 -3.04 1.75 20.15
CA ARG A 150 -4.31 1.02 19.97
C ARG A 150 -4.13 -0.47 19.66
N PHE A 151 -2.90 -0.92 19.56
CA PHE A 151 -2.58 -2.29 19.21
C PHE A 151 -1.92 -3.01 20.39
N THR A 152 -2.39 -4.21 20.69
CA THR A 152 -1.81 -5.09 21.70
C THR A 152 -1.59 -6.46 21.08
N GLY A 153 -0.32 -6.85 20.88
CA GLY A 153 0.06 -8.13 20.31
C GLY A 153 0.22 -9.23 21.37
N GLN A 154 0.39 -10.45 20.91
CA GLN A 154 0.72 -11.59 21.76
C GLN A 154 2.06 -11.37 22.45
N PRO A 155 2.16 -11.58 23.78
CA PRO A 155 3.41 -11.39 24.54
C PRO A 155 4.57 -12.25 24.01
N ASN A 156 5.77 -11.66 23.98
CA ASN A 156 7.02 -12.29 23.54
C ASN A 156 7.05 -12.77 22.08
N ILE A 157 6.13 -12.32 21.25
CA ILE A 157 6.15 -12.52 19.80
C ILE A 157 6.25 -11.16 19.12
N TYR A 158 7.20 -11.01 18.20
CA TYR A 158 7.60 -9.72 17.65
C TYR A 158 7.36 -9.59 16.13
N GLU A 159 6.84 -10.67 15.51
CA GLU A 159 6.43 -10.68 14.11
C GLU A 159 4.95 -11.12 13.99
N ILE A 160 4.17 -10.40 13.18
CA ILE A 160 2.73 -10.67 13.01
C ILE A 160 2.47 -12.06 12.43
N SER A 161 3.35 -12.54 11.55
CA SER A 161 3.23 -13.88 10.95
C SER A 161 3.19 -15.00 11.99
N ASP A 162 3.90 -14.81 13.11
CA ASP A 162 4.09 -15.82 14.15
C ASP A 162 3.05 -15.68 15.28
N MET A 163 2.24 -14.60 15.25
CA MET A 163 1.20 -14.37 16.24
C MET A 163 0.00 -15.28 16.01
N GLU A 164 -0.51 -15.82 17.12
CA GLU A 164 -1.78 -16.53 17.14
C GLU A 164 -2.96 -15.61 17.39
N TYR A 165 -2.73 -14.46 18.05
CA TYR A 165 -3.77 -13.46 18.29
C TYR A 165 -3.22 -12.04 18.42
N CYS A 166 -4.07 -11.07 18.15
CA CYS A 166 -3.81 -9.65 18.41
C CYS A 166 -5.12 -8.90 18.69
N PHE A 167 -4.99 -7.78 19.40
CA PHE A 167 -6.10 -6.92 19.78
C PHE A 167 -5.93 -5.52 19.19
N ILE A 168 -7.05 -4.93 18.77
CA ILE A 168 -7.13 -3.55 18.29
C ILE A 168 -8.24 -2.84 19.06
N GLU A 169 -7.93 -1.65 19.56
CA GLU A 169 -8.85 -0.81 20.34
C GLU A 169 -9.35 0.35 19.47
N PHE A 170 -10.66 0.55 19.43
CA PHE A 170 -11.27 1.68 18.74
C PHE A 170 -12.14 2.46 19.73
N GLU A 171 -11.94 3.76 19.79
CA GLU A 171 -12.88 4.66 20.45
C GLU A 171 -14.00 5.01 19.48
N THR A 172 -15.24 4.79 19.87
CA THR A 172 -16.43 5.01 19.06
C THR A 172 -17.59 5.52 19.91
N THR A 173 -18.69 5.94 19.29
CA THR A 173 -19.87 6.31 20.03
C THR A 173 -20.77 5.10 20.27
N LYS A 174 -21.53 5.10 21.37
CA LYS A 174 -22.53 4.06 21.65
C LYS A 174 -23.57 3.95 20.53
N GLU A 175 -23.94 5.08 19.92
CA GLU A 175 -24.87 5.15 18.79
C GLU A 175 -24.31 4.43 17.54
N ASP A 176 -23.01 4.59 17.26
CA ASP A 176 -22.36 3.91 16.14
C ASP A 176 -22.29 2.40 16.35
N ILE A 177 -22.10 1.93 17.60
CA ILE A 177 -22.12 0.52 17.94
C ILE A 177 -23.52 -0.05 17.67
N VAL A 178 -24.57 0.62 18.17
CA VAL A 178 -25.97 0.20 17.91
C VAL A 178 -26.27 0.16 16.41
N ARG A 179 -25.83 1.18 15.67
CA ARG A 179 -26.06 1.24 14.22
C ARG A 179 -25.34 0.13 13.46
N LYS A 180 -24.10 -0.20 13.86
CA LYS A 180 -23.26 -1.18 13.14
C LYS A 180 -23.59 -2.61 13.53
N TYR A 181 -23.84 -2.88 14.81
CA TYR A 181 -24.00 -4.24 15.33
C TYR A 181 -25.45 -4.57 15.74
N GLY A 182 -26.36 -3.58 15.78
CA GLY A 182 -27.75 -3.79 16.18
C GLY A 182 -27.96 -4.14 17.65
N VAL A 183 -26.92 -4.04 18.48
CA VAL A 183 -26.92 -4.41 19.90
C VAL A 183 -26.93 -3.14 20.75
N THR A 184 -27.88 -3.02 21.66
CA THR A 184 -27.94 -1.91 22.63
C THR A 184 -27.00 -2.23 23.80
N LEU A 185 -26.02 -1.37 24.05
CA LEU A 185 -25.17 -1.49 25.23
C LEU A 185 -26.00 -1.19 26.48
N GLU A 186 -26.03 -2.10 27.45
CA GLU A 186 -26.64 -1.84 28.75
C GLU A 186 -25.86 -0.74 29.43
N ILE A 187 -26.55 0.35 29.77
CA ILE A 187 -26.00 1.42 30.61
C ILE A 187 -25.96 0.83 32.00
N ALA A 188 -24.76 0.61 32.55
CA ALA A 188 -24.67 0.38 34.00
C ALA A 188 -25.33 1.58 34.69
N GLU A 189 -26.41 1.34 35.43
CA GLU A 189 -27.09 2.35 36.23
C GLU A 189 -26.15 2.85 37.35
N GLU A 190 -25.27 3.80 37.02
CA GLU A 190 -24.57 4.59 38.02
C GLU A 190 -24.96 6.06 37.88
N THR A 191 -25.84 6.44 38.82
CA THR A 191 -26.11 7.78 39.33
C THR A 191 -26.21 8.93 38.33
N GLU A 192 -27.43 9.49 38.28
CA GLU A 192 -27.76 10.83 37.78
C GLU A 192 -26.77 11.91 38.26
N SER A 193 -25.73 12.17 37.48
CA SER A 193 -24.93 13.39 37.65
C SER A 193 -24.39 13.78 36.26
N GLU A 194 -24.96 14.88 35.75
CA GLU A 194 -24.50 15.74 34.67
C GLU A 194 -23.99 15.02 33.40
N GLU A 195 -24.68 15.22 32.29
CA GLU A 195 -24.31 14.82 30.90
C GLU A 195 -22.88 15.25 30.57
N ASN A 196 -21.90 14.51 31.03
CA ASN A 196 -20.52 14.66 30.56
C ASN A 196 -20.35 14.02 29.19
N ALA A 197 -19.58 14.64 28.32
CA ALA A 197 -19.30 14.16 26.95
C ALA A 197 -18.70 12.72 26.96
N ASP A 198 -18.10 12.29 28.06
CA ASP A 198 -17.53 10.95 28.25
C ASP A 198 -18.58 9.82 28.25
N ASP A 199 -19.84 10.13 28.57
CA ASP A 199 -20.91 9.11 28.63
C ASP A 199 -21.41 8.65 27.24
N LYS A 200 -20.98 9.32 26.16
CA LYS A 200 -21.36 8.99 24.77
C LYS A 200 -20.34 8.10 24.07
N THR A 201 -19.12 7.98 24.58
CA THR A 201 -18.04 7.19 24.00
C THR A 201 -17.99 5.79 24.60
N ALA A 202 -17.58 4.83 23.79
CA ALA A 202 -17.34 3.47 24.20
C ALA A 202 -16.10 2.93 23.49
N THR A 203 -15.35 2.09 24.19
CA THR A 203 -14.20 1.40 23.59
C THR A 203 -14.67 0.08 23.00
N LEU A 204 -14.36 -0.09 21.72
CA LEU A 204 -14.59 -1.31 20.98
C LEU A 204 -13.28 -2.10 20.93
N TYR A 205 -13.31 -3.34 21.37
CA TYR A 205 -12.19 -4.26 21.34
C TYR A 205 -12.40 -5.26 20.21
N VAL A 206 -11.44 -5.37 19.33
CA VAL A 206 -11.43 -6.31 18.21
C VAL A 206 -10.27 -7.26 18.39
N CYS A 207 -10.56 -8.54 18.54
CA CYS A 207 -9.58 -9.60 18.60
C CYS A 207 -9.56 -10.36 17.27
N TYR A 208 -8.40 -10.46 16.65
CA TYR A 208 -8.16 -11.44 15.59
C TYR A 208 -7.32 -12.57 16.16
N TYR A 209 -7.73 -13.81 15.92
CA TYR A 209 -7.04 -14.97 16.46
C TYR A 209 -7.12 -16.16 15.49
N LYS A 210 -6.17 -17.09 15.60
CA LYS A 210 -6.17 -18.33 14.83
C LYS A 210 -6.75 -19.47 15.67
N ASN A 211 -7.65 -20.25 15.09
CA ASN A 211 -8.21 -21.45 15.73
C ASN A 211 -7.30 -22.67 15.52
N ASP A 212 -7.76 -23.84 15.98
CA ASP A 212 -7.03 -25.11 15.83
C ASP A 212 -6.81 -25.57 14.39
N GLU A 213 -7.61 -25.06 13.45
CA GLU A 213 -7.51 -25.33 12.01
C GLU A 213 -6.66 -24.29 11.27
N ASP A 214 -5.95 -23.41 11.98
CA ASP A 214 -5.20 -22.24 11.47
C ASP A 214 -6.08 -21.23 10.71
N LYS A 215 -7.40 -21.27 10.88
CA LYS A 215 -8.32 -20.27 10.34
C LYS A 215 -8.30 -19.01 11.19
N VAL A 216 -8.32 -17.86 10.55
CA VAL A 216 -8.42 -16.57 11.24
C VAL A 216 -9.87 -16.35 11.69
N CYS A 217 -10.03 -16.03 12.97
CA CYS A 217 -11.31 -15.74 13.61
C CYS A 217 -11.34 -14.29 14.07
N GLN A 218 -12.53 -13.74 14.25
CA GLN A 218 -12.71 -12.38 14.78
C GLN A 218 -13.71 -12.40 15.92
N PHE A 219 -13.32 -11.83 17.06
CA PHE A 219 -14.20 -11.60 18.20
C PHE A 219 -14.22 -10.12 18.58
N VAL A 220 -15.42 -9.53 18.67
CA VAL A 220 -15.59 -8.10 18.95
C VAL A 220 -16.50 -7.92 20.17
N TRP A 221 -16.09 -7.05 21.09
CA TRP A 221 -16.87 -6.73 22.28
C TRP A 221 -16.71 -5.27 22.70
N SER A 222 -17.62 -4.78 23.52
CA SER A 222 -17.53 -3.48 24.19
C SER A 222 -18.04 -3.61 25.62
N GLY A 223 -17.22 -3.23 26.59
CA GLY A 223 -17.53 -3.48 28.00
C GLY A 223 -17.77 -4.95 28.29
N GLU A 224 -18.95 -5.28 28.82
CA GLU A 224 -19.38 -6.66 29.11
C GLU A 224 -20.28 -7.27 28.00
N THR A 225 -20.42 -6.58 26.88
CA THR A 225 -21.33 -7.00 25.80
C THR A 225 -20.55 -7.54 24.61
N PRO A 226 -20.72 -8.82 24.24
CA PRO A 226 -20.20 -9.35 22.99
C PRO A 226 -21.01 -8.79 21.81
N LEU A 227 -20.35 -8.34 20.77
CA LEU A 227 -20.99 -7.70 19.61
C LEU A 227 -20.91 -8.54 18.34
N LEU A 228 -19.81 -9.24 18.14
CA LEU A 228 -19.56 -10.03 16.95
C LEU A 228 -18.67 -11.22 17.28
N ASP A 229 -19.02 -12.40 16.77
CA ASP A 229 -18.22 -13.61 16.87
C ASP A 229 -18.23 -14.31 15.51
N ILE A 230 -17.07 -14.29 14.84
CA ILE A 230 -16.87 -14.91 13.54
C ILE A 230 -15.79 -15.99 13.69
N GLU A 231 -16.19 -17.25 13.55
CA GLU A 231 -15.28 -18.40 13.69
C GLU A 231 -14.38 -18.63 12.47
N ASP A 232 -14.75 -18.08 11.34
CA ASP A 232 -13.91 -18.04 10.14
C ASP A 232 -14.08 -16.66 9.47
N TYR A 233 -13.12 -15.77 9.72
CA TYR A 233 -13.15 -14.39 9.23
C TYR A 233 -13.14 -14.30 7.70
N TYR A 234 -12.51 -15.28 7.05
CA TYR A 234 -12.43 -15.33 5.60
C TYR A 234 -13.49 -16.21 4.94
N ALA A 235 -14.36 -16.85 5.74
CA ALA A 235 -15.43 -17.68 5.20
C ALA A 235 -16.41 -16.86 4.36
N ARG A 236 -16.84 -17.48 3.27
CA ARG A 236 -17.76 -16.85 2.31
C ARG A 236 -19.20 -17.30 2.60
N LYS A 237 -19.84 -16.66 3.57
CA LYS A 237 -21.27 -16.83 3.82
C LYS A 237 -22.06 -15.98 2.82
N ARG A 238 -22.45 -16.59 1.70
CA ARG A 238 -23.18 -15.90 0.64
C ARG A 238 -24.56 -16.48 0.48
N TYR A 239 -25.54 -15.60 0.47
CA TYR A 239 -26.88 -15.91 0.07
C TYR A 239 -27.04 -15.62 -1.42
N VAL A 240 -27.33 -16.66 -2.20
CA VAL A 240 -27.53 -16.58 -3.64
C VAL A 240 -29.00 -16.72 -3.94
N CYS A 241 -29.55 -15.87 -4.80
CA CYS A 241 -30.97 -15.94 -5.21
C CYS A 241 -31.21 -17.19 -6.07
N LYS A 242 -32.10 -18.06 -5.65
CA LYS A 242 -32.51 -19.27 -6.38
C LYS A 242 -33.10 -18.98 -7.75
N LYS A 243 -33.64 -17.77 -7.98
CA LYS A 243 -34.31 -17.38 -9.24
C LYS A 243 -33.33 -16.88 -10.29
N CYS A 244 -32.31 -16.07 -9.91
CA CYS A 244 -31.43 -15.46 -10.86
C CYS A 244 -29.94 -15.82 -10.68
N GLY A 245 -29.57 -16.59 -9.66
CA GLY A 245 -28.19 -17.00 -9.39
C GLY A 245 -27.28 -15.87 -8.93
N LYS A 246 -27.82 -14.67 -8.68
CA LYS A 246 -27.04 -13.53 -8.18
C LYS A 246 -27.09 -13.49 -6.66
N ARG A 247 -26.08 -12.86 -6.05
CA ARG A 247 -26.07 -12.59 -4.62
C ARG A 247 -27.29 -11.76 -4.20
N LYS A 248 -27.70 -11.89 -2.93
CA LYS A 248 -28.84 -11.16 -2.35
C LYS A 248 -28.74 -9.66 -2.62
N GLU A 249 -27.54 -9.08 -2.48
CA GLU A 249 -27.25 -7.66 -2.66
C GLU A 249 -27.34 -7.18 -4.12
N LEU A 250 -27.13 -8.08 -5.09
CA LEU A 250 -27.19 -7.79 -6.52
C LEU A 250 -28.47 -8.33 -7.20
N CYS A 251 -29.37 -8.91 -6.42
CA CYS A 251 -30.60 -9.47 -6.93
C CYS A 251 -31.62 -8.34 -7.23
N ASN A 252 -32.08 -8.29 -8.48
CA ASN A 252 -33.12 -7.36 -8.95
C ASN A 252 -34.47 -8.08 -9.20
N CYS A 253 -34.71 -9.23 -8.59
CA CYS A 253 -35.97 -9.94 -8.71
C CYS A 253 -37.04 -9.20 -7.86
N GLU A 254 -38.10 -8.67 -8.51
CA GLU A 254 -39.14 -7.86 -7.86
C GLU A 254 -39.96 -8.62 -6.79
N ASP A 255 -39.95 -9.98 -6.82
CA ASP A 255 -40.70 -10.85 -5.91
C ASP A 255 -39.80 -11.84 -5.15
N ALA A 256 -38.59 -11.47 -4.79
CA ALA A 256 -37.70 -12.36 -4.04
C ALA A 256 -37.89 -12.16 -2.52
N ASP A 257 -38.50 -13.14 -1.88
CA ASP A 257 -38.62 -13.23 -0.43
C ASP A 257 -37.35 -13.81 0.22
N GLU A 258 -37.23 -13.76 1.55
CA GLU A 258 -36.08 -14.32 2.27
C GLU A 258 -35.83 -15.79 2.02
N ASP A 259 -36.92 -16.57 1.78
CA ASP A 259 -36.86 -17.99 1.46
C ASP A 259 -36.35 -18.30 0.04
N ASP A 260 -36.28 -17.32 -0.82
CA ASP A 260 -35.72 -17.43 -2.18
C ASP A 260 -34.19 -17.36 -2.24
N TYR A 261 -33.53 -17.15 -1.10
CA TYR A 261 -32.08 -17.16 -1.01
C TYR A 261 -31.58 -18.46 -0.38
N GLU A 262 -30.51 -18.99 -0.96
CA GLU A 262 -29.86 -20.22 -0.50
C GLU A 262 -28.44 -19.89 -0.08
N LEU A 263 -27.97 -20.46 1.03
CA LEU A 263 -26.58 -20.36 1.45
C LEU A 263 -25.74 -21.22 0.51
N GLN A 264 -24.79 -20.60 -0.18
CA GLN A 264 -23.83 -21.29 -1.03
C GLN A 264 -22.91 -22.17 -0.19
N ASN A 265 -22.48 -23.32 -0.74
CA ASN A 265 -21.52 -24.20 -0.07
C ASN A 265 -20.24 -23.44 0.29
N GLU A 266 -19.78 -23.64 1.53
CA GLU A 266 -18.60 -22.94 2.08
C GLU A 266 -17.27 -23.49 1.54
N ASP A 267 -17.23 -24.74 1.04
CA ASP A 267 -15.99 -25.40 0.64
C ASP A 267 -15.62 -25.17 -0.83
N TYR A 268 -16.61 -25.08 -1.70
CA TYR A 268 -16.40 -24.92 -3.14
C TYR A 268 -17.58 -24.25 -3.83
N GLU A 269 -17.31 -23.65 -4.97
CA GLU A 269 -18.28 -23.09 -5.90
C GLU A 269 -18.55 -24.08 -7.04
N GLU A 270 -19.77 -24.48 -7.26
CA GLU A 270 -20.16 -25.27 -8.43
C GLU A 270 -20.36 -24.33 -9.63
N VAL A 271 -19.76 -24.69 -10.75
CA VAL A 271 -19.79 -23.88 -11.97
C VAL A 271 -20.98 -24.28 -12.85
N ASP A 272 -22.00 -23.44 -12.88
CA ASP A 272 -23.21 -23.69 -13.70
C ASP A 272 -23.02 -23.44 -15.19
N ARG A 273 -22.02 -22.61 -15.56
CA ARG A 273 -21.72 -22.21 -16.93
C ARG A 273 -20.24 -21.92 -17.09
N ASP A 274 -19.74 -22.04 -18.31
CA ASP A 274 -18.34 -21.73 -18.62
C ASP A 274 -17.97 -20.33 -18.15
N ILE A 275 -16.91 -20.24 -17.33
CA ILE A 275 -16.42 -18.97 -16.79
C ILE A 275 -15.34 -18.43 -17.73
N PRO A 276 -15.55 -17.26 -18.35
CA PRO A 276 -14.56 -16.67 -19.24
C PRO A 276 -13.39 -16.09 -18.44
N ARG A 277 -12.17 -16.23 -18.98
CA ARG A 277 -10.94 -15.62 -18.51
C ARG A 277 -10.53 -14.45 -19.41
N THR A 278 -9.66 -13.59 -18.89
CA THR A 278 -9.19 -12.42 -19.64
C THR A 278 -8.32 -12.79 -20.86
N ASP A 279 -7.70 -13.97 -20.87
CA ASP A 279 -6.90 -14.49 -21.99
C ASP A 279 -7.72 -15.13 -23.11
N GLY A 280 -9.04 -15.13 -22.99
CA GLY A 280 -9.96 -15.76 -23.94
C GLY A 280 -10.15 -17.25 -23.73
N SER A 281 -9.47 -17.86 -22.76
CA SER A 281 -9.78 -19.23 -22.31
C SER A 281 -10.99 -19.21 -21.37
N PHE A 282 -11.49 -20.39 -21.00
CA PHE A 282 -12.60 -20.51 -20.08
C PHE A 282 -12.39 -21.70 -19.13
N ILE A 283 -13.00 -21.63 -17.97
CA ILE A 283 -13.17 -22.77 -17.07
C ILE A 283 -14.47 -23.44 -17.46
N PRO A 284 -14.46 -24.72 -17.87
CA PRO A 284 -15.67 -25.38 -18.32
C PRO A 284 -16.61 -25.67 -17.13
N ALA A 285 -17.91 -25.61 -17.37
CA ALA A 285 -18.94 -25.99 -16.40
C ALA A 285 -18.87 -27.48 -16.01
N MET A 286 -18.39 -28.32 -16.94
CA MET A 286 -18.21 -29.76 -16.72
C MET A 286 -16.74 -30.13 -16.93
N SER A 287 -16.11 -30.72 -15.94
CA SER A 287 -14.72 -31.16 -15.99
C SER A 287 -14.59 -32.69 -16.12
N GLU A 288 -13.58 -33.13 -16.86
CA GLU A 288 -13.25 -34.56 -16.94
C GLU A 288 -12.72 -35.07 -15.59
N VAL A 289 -13.23 -36.23 -15.16
CA VAL A 289 -12.74 -36.91 -13.96
C VAL A 289 -11.41 -37.57 -14.29
N ILE A 290 -10.36 -37.23 -13.56
CA ILE A 290 -9.02 -37.78 -13.71
C ILE A 290 -8.71 -38.64 -12.49
N GLU A 291 -8.30 -39.90 -12.71
CA GLU A 291 -7.77 -40.80 -11.69
C GLU A 291 -6.39 -41.30 -12.14
N ASP A 292 -5.41 -41.25 -11.26
CA ASP A 292 -4.01 -41.63 -11.56
C ASP A 292 -3.42 -40.95 -12.81
N GLY A 293 -3.81 -39.67 -13.08
CA GLY A 293 -3.34 -38.90 -14.21
C GLY A 293 -3.96 -39.28 -15.57
N GLN A 294 -5.02 -40.10 -15.58
CA GLN A 294 -5.74 -40.48 -16.78
C GLN A 294 -7.26 -40.21 -16.66
N PRO A 295 -7.93 -39.78 -17.74
CA PRO A 295 -9.37 -39.58 -17.72
C PRO A 295 -10.10 -40.90 -17.49
N VAL A 296 -11.05 -40.90 -16.58
CA VAL A 296 -11.96 -42.03 -16.35
C VAL A 296 -12.93 -42.12 -17.52
N MET A 297 -12.98 -43.27 -18.19
CA MET A 297 -13.86 -43.46 -19.36
C MET A 297 -15.21 -44.02 -18.91
N THR A 298 -16.27 -43.54 -19.53
CA THR A 298 -17.63 -44.06 -19.39
C THR A 298 -18.21 -44.32 -20.76
N THR A 299 -19.21 -45.21 -20.80
CA THR A 299 -19.85 -45.60 -22.08
C THR A 299 -21.14 -44.85 -22.25
N GLU A 300 -21.24 -44.03 -23.28
CA GLU A 300 -22.45 -43.31 -23.68
C GLU A 300 -23.05 -43.89 -24.96
N LYS A 301 -24.37 -43.97 -25.01
CA LYS A 301 -25.07 -44.29 -26.26
C LYS A 301 -25.22 -43.08 -27.15
N ARG A 302 -24.49 -43.03 -28.27
CA ARG A 302 -24.62 -41.97 -29.26
C ARG A 302 -25.23 -42.52 -30.53
N GLN A 303 -25.95 -41.64 -31.26
CA GLN A 303 -26.47 -42.00 -32.57
C GLN A 303 -25.32 -42.19 -33.58
N ALA A 304 -25.33 -43.31 -34.29
CA ALA A 304 -24.34 -43.55 -35.33
C ALA A 304 -24.56 -42.54 -36.46
N LEU A 305 -23.48 -41.87 -36.90
CA LEU A 305 -23.47 -40.95 -38.03
C LEU A 305 -22.85 -41.64 -39.26
N LEU A 306 -23.43 -41.44 -40.44
CA LEU A 306 -22.86 -41.82 -41.74
C LEU A 306 -21.77 -40.83 -42.14
N GLU A 307 -20.95 -41.16 -43.15
CA GLU A 307 -19.87 -40.31 -43.65
C GLU A 307 -20.33 -38.93 -44.13
N ASP A 308 -21.59 -38.77 -44.48
CA ASP A 308 -22.23 -37.51 -44.88
C ASP A 308 -22.75 -36.68 -43.70
N GLY A 309 -22.56 -37.14 -42.46
CA GLY A 309 -23.05 -36.49 -41.22
C GLY A 309 -24.51 -36.76 -40.93
N SER A 310 -25.24 -37.56 -41.67
CA SER A 310 -26.61 -37.97 -41.38
C SER A 310 -26.65 -39.11 -40.37
N VAL A 311 -27.77 -39.19 -39.60
CA VAL A 311 -27.97 -40.24 -38.58
C VAL A 311 -28.23 -41.57 -39.30
N ALA A 312 -27.47 -42.62 -38.97
CA ALA A 312 -27.70 -43.97 -39.45
C ALA A 312 -29.04 -44.50 -38.85
N MET A 313 -29.89 -45.00 -39.75
CA MET A 313 -31.25 -45.49 -39.41
C MET A 313 -31.33 -46.96 -39.68
N GLU A 314 -32.03 -47.73 -38.81
CA GLU A 314 -32.37 -49.12 -39.00
C GLU A 314 -33.92 -49.26 -39.12
N ASP A 315 -34.35 -50.05 -40.11
CA ASP A 315 -35.79 -50.31 -40.29
C ASP A 315 -36.20 -51.54 -39.47
N ILE A 316 -36.92 -51.31 -38.40
CA ILE A 316 -37.47 -52.37 -37.55
C ILE A 316 -39.01 -52.41 -37.70
N GLY A 317 -39.45 -53.29 -38.61
CA GLY A 317 -40.90 -53.50 -38.85
C GLY A 317 -41.64 -52.35 -39.53
N GLY A 318 -40.95 -51.58 -40.40
CA GLY A 318 -41.50 -50.43 -41.12
C GLY A 318 -41.41 -49.10 -40.41
N VAL A 319 -40.65 -49.04 -39.31
CA VAL A 319 -40.33 -47.82 -38.58
C VAL A 319 -38.80 -47.60 -38.58
N LEU A 320 -38.37 -46.49 -39.14
CA LEU A 320 -36.96 -46.11 -39.13
C LEU A 320 -36.57 -45.59 -37.74
N LEU A 321 -35.69 -46.31 -37.06
CA LEU A 321 -35.12 -45.91 -35.76
C LEU A 321 -33.64 -45.59 -35.88
N PRO A 322 -33.11 -44.58 -35.14
CA PRO A 322 -31.69 -44.25 -35.13
C PRO A 322 -30.86 -45.38 -34.51
N ILE A 323 -29.80 -45.78 -35.16
CA ILE A 323 -28.84 -46.77 -34.62
C ILE A 323 -28.03 -46.08 -33.50
N SER A 324 -28.06 -46.68 -32.32
CA SER A 324 -27.25 -46.24 -31.18
C SER A 324 -26.03 -47.13 -31.09
N ILE A 325 -24.86 -46.50 -30.97
CA ILE A 325 -23.58 -47.17 -30.71
C ILE A 325 -23.06 -46.75 -29.36
N ASP A 326 -22.45 -47.70 -28.68
CA ASP A 326 -21.77 -47.42 -27.38
C ASP A 326 -20.42 -46.81 -27.71
N VAL A 327 -20.18 -45.57 -27.28
CA VAL A 327 -18.92 -44.82 -27.44
C VAL A 327 -18.33 -44.58 -26.08
N GLU A 328 -17.07 -44.94 -25.92
CA GLU A 328 -16.31 -44.59 -24.74
C GLU A 328 -15.98 -43.08 -24.79
N VAL A 329 -16.44 -42.34 -23.75
CA VAL A 329 -16.18 -40.92 -23.60
C VAL A 329 -15.63 -40.65 -22.20
N PRO A 330 -14.83 -39.60 -22.01
CA PRO A 330 -14.39 -39.21 -20.68
C PRO A 330 -15.60 -38.91 -19.79
N LYS A 331 -15.61 -39.46 -18.56
CA LYS A 331 -16.62 -39.14 -17.56
C LYS A 331 -16.46 -37.67 -17.16
N THR A 332 -17.53 -36.90 -17.24
CA THR A 332 -17.54 -35.49 -16.84
C THR A 332 -18.42 -35.32 -15.60
N GLU A 333 -17.96 -34.46 -14.68
CA GLU A 333 -18.71 -34.04 -13.49
C GLU A 333 -18.78 -32.52 -13.44
N PRO A 334 -19.74 -31.91 -12.71
CA PRO A 334 -19.79 -30.46 -12.50
C PRO A 334 -18.46 -29.97 -11.95
N THR A 335 -17.93 -28.91 -12.55
CA THR A 335 -16.66 -28.33 -12.13
C THR A 335 -16.82 -27.69 -10.77
N LYS A 336 -15.96 -28.07 -9.82
CA LYS A 336 -15.90 -27.54 -8.46
C LYS A 336 -14.65 -26.66 -8.33
N LEU A 337 -14.84 -25.39 -7.99
CA LEU A 337 -13.76 -24.46 -7.75
C LEU A 337 -13.62 -24.24 -6.25
N PRO A 338 -12.42 -24.46 -5.68
CA PRO A 338 -12.19 -24.19 -4.27
C PRO A 338 -12.32 -22.70 -3.99
N PHE A 339 -12.77 -22.32 -2.80
CA PHE A 339 -12.65 -20.94 -2.33
C PHE A 339 -11.21 -20.67 -1.90
N TYR A 340 -10.76 -19.43 -2.11
CA TYR A 340 -9.44 -18.99 -1.63
C TYR A 340 -9.60 -18.46 -0.20
N TYR A 341 -8.77 -18.97 0.73
CA TYR A 341 -8.76 -18.57 2.13
C TYR A 341 -7.39 -18.00 2.49
N PRO A 342 -7.27 -16.69 2.74
CA PRO A 342 -6.06 -16.14 3.32
C PRO A 342 -5.80 -16.70 4.73
N SER A 343 -4.55 -17.05 5.03
CA SER A 343 -4.15 -17.56 6.36
C SER A 343 -3.41 -16.54 7.21
N VAL A 344 -3.49 -15.25 6.85
CA VAL A 344 -2.75 -14.16 7.48
C VAL A 344 -3.67 -13.29 8.33
N LEU A 345 -3.14 -12.75 9.44
CA LEU A 345 -3.83 -11.73 10.20
C LEU A 345 -3.93 -10.44 9.35
N PRO A 346 -5.04 -9.68 9.44
CA PRO A 346 -5.28 -8.50 8.61
C PRO A 346 -4.48 -7.26 9.05
N VAL A 347 -3.33 -7.47 9.65
CA VAL A 347 -2.51 -6.42 10.27
C VAL A 347 -1.09 -6.48 9.73
N VAL A 348 -0.53 -5.29 9.43
CA VAL A 348 0.88 -5.13 9.05
C VAL A 348 1.53 -4.10 9.95
N ILE A 349 2.73 -4.37 10.44
CA ILE A 349 3.51 -3.44 11.26
C ILE A 349 4.68 -2.91 10.45
N ARG A 350 4.77 -1.59 10.35
CA ARG A 350 5.95 -0.90 9.84
C ARG A 350 6.84 -0.52 11.02
N LYS A 351 8.08 -0.99 11.05
CA LYS A 351 9.09 -0.63 12.07
C LYS A 351 9.88 0.61 11.61
N ASN A 352 10.20 1.52 12.53
CA ASN A 352 11.04 2.71 12.24
C ASN A 352 12.52 2.32 12.11
N THR A 353 13.10 1.91 13.21
CA THR A 353 14.47 1.36 13.26
C THR A 353 14.39 0.01 13.94
N SER A 354 14.81 -1.05 13.24
CA SER A 354 14.71 -2.41 13.76
C SER A 354 15.47 -2.53 15.08
N GLN A 355 14.83 -3.16 16.06
CA GLN A 355 15.38 -3.48 17.36
C GLN A 355 15.08 -4.95 17.66
N GLU A 356 16.02 -5.63 18.30
CA GLU A 356 15.85 -7.00 18.77
C GLU A 356 14.77 -7.06 19.88
N ASP A 357 13.99 -8.10 19.89
CA ASP A 357 12.91 -8.33 20.86
C ASP A 357 11.93 -7.15 21.03
N SER A 358 11.58 -6.54 19.91
CA SER A 358 10.63 -5.43 19.89
C SER A 358 9.61 -5.57 18.76
N LEU A 359 8.35 -5.43 19.10
CA LEU A 359 7.25 -5.44 18.15
C LEU A 359 7.30 -4.21 17.22
N PHE A 360 7.48 -3.04 17.80
CA PHE A 360 7.77 -1.80 17.09
C PHE A 360 9.27 -1.54 17.14
N GLY A 361 9.82 -0.86 16.16
CA GLY A 361 11.21 -0.42 16.21
C GLY A 361 11.44 0.66 17.25
N GLN A 362 12.66 1.19 17.28
CA GLN A 362 13.01 2.27 18.20
C GLN A 362 12.53 3.62 17.70
N SER A 363 11.97 4.43 18.62
CA SER A 363 11.44 5.76 18.33
C SER A 363 12.57 6.80 18.18
N ASP A 364 12.38 7.74 17.24
CA ASP A 364 13.27 8.90 17.14
C ASP A 364 13.16 9.82 18.35
N CYS A 365 11.98 9.90 18.97
CA CYS A 365 11.76 10.64 20.22
C CYS A 365 12.63 10.10 21.35
N GLU A 366 12.78 8.77 21.45
CA GLU A 366 13.61 8.14 22.47
C GLU A 366 15.10 8.50 22.27
N PHE A 367 15.58 8.47 21.03
CA PHE A 367 16.99 8.80 20.73
C PHE A 367 17.37 10.23 21.14
N ILE A 368 16.48 11.20 20.95
CA ILE A 368 16.76 12.62 21.23
C ILE A 368 16.18 13.12 22.55
N ARG A 369 15.54 12.26 23.32
CA ARG A 369 14.93 12.62 24.62
C ARG A 369 15.89 13.30 25.57
N PRO A 370 17.14 12.81 25.77
CA PRO A 370 18.11 13.49 26.65
C PRO A 370 18.41 14.92 26.19
N GLN A 371 18.54 15.15 24.88
CA GLN A 371 18.78 16.48 24.32
C GLN A 371 17.56 17.39 24.48
N GLN A 372 16.36 16.88 24.21
CA GLN A 372 15.12 17.64 24.43
C GLN A 372 14.97 18.11 25.86
N GLN A 373 15.18 17.22 26.84
CA GLN A 373 15.09 17.55 28.25
C GLN A 373 16.18 18.55 28.67
N ALA A 374 17.41 18.39 28.19
CA ALA A 374 18.50 19.33 28.48
C ALA A 374 18.21 20.72 27.91
N ILE A 375 17.70 20.81 26.66
CA ILE A 375 17.33 22.08 26.03
C ILE A 375 16.22 22.75 26.84
N ASN A 376 15.16 22.04 27.24
CA ASN A 376 14.09 22.61 28.05
C ASN A 376 14.59 23.21 29.37
N LYS A 377 15.55 22.55 30.04
CA LYS A 377 16.19 23.07 31.25
C LYS A 377 17.03 24.32 30.98
N VAL A 378 17.81 24.34 29.88
CA VAL A 378 18.64 25.49 29.47
C VAL A 378 17.76 26.68 29.13
N GLU A 379 16.73 26.48 28.27
CA GLU A 379 15.80 27.53 27.84
C GLU A 379 15.01 28.11 29.08
N SER A 380 14.58 27.27 29.99
CA SER A 380 13.93 27.69 31.21
C SER A 380 14.86 28.54 32.11
N ARG A 381 16.15 28.16 32.18
CA ARG A 381 17.18 28.95 32.87
C ARG A 381 17.46 30.28 32.19
N ILE A 382 17.49 30.32 30.84
CA ILE A 382 17.62 31.56 30.07
C ILE A 382 16.47 32.49 30.40
N LEU A 383 15.24 31.99 30.37
CA LEU A 383 14.05 32.76 30.70
C LEU A 383 14.08 33.27 32.13
N GLU A 384 14.43 32.44 33.11
CA GLU A 384 14.58 32.82 34.49
C GLU A 384 15.63 33.93 34.68
N LYS A 385 16.80 33.81 34.04
CA LYS A 385 17.84 34.84 34.04
C LYS A 385 17.36 36.16 33.42
N LEU A 386 16.61 36.10 32.34
CA LEU A 386 16.04 37.28 31.69
C LEU A 386 14.97 37.96 32.57
N LEU A 387 14.14 37.17 33.25
CA LEU A 387 13.10 37.69 34.17
C LEU A 387 13.67 38.24 35.46
N SER A 388 14.72 37.61 35.97
CA SER A 388 15.38 38.04 37.23
C SER A 388 16.50 39.06 36.98
N GLY A 389 17.00 39.16 35.76
CA GLY A 389 18.03 40.12 35.36
C GLY A 389 17.51 41.56 35.35
N GLY A 390 18.42 42.48 35.41
CA GLY A 390 18.13 43.91 35.31
C GLY A 390 18.90 44.75 36.32
N VAL A 391 18.57 46.02 36.31
CA VAL A 391 19.15 46.97 37.26
C VAL A 391 18.12 47.28 38.34
N TYR A 392 18.44 46.92 39.58
CA TYR A 392 17.58 47.13 40.71
C TYR A 392 18.09 48.33 41.54
N PRO A 393 17.24 49.34 41.83
CA PRO A 393 17.60 50.40 42.75
C PRO A 393 17.61 49.88 44.18
N ILE A 394 18.65 50.23 44.94
CA ILE A 394 18.67 50.04 46.38
C ILE A 394 18.12 51.33 47.00
N VAL A 395 17.08 51.19 47.78
CA VAL A 395 16.37 52.29 48.43
C VAL A 395 16.43 52.09 49.96
N PRO A 396 16.67 53.12 50.76
CA PRO A 396 16.61 52.99 52.22
C PRO A 396 15.23 52.49 52.68
N GLU A 397 15.20 51.65 53.73
CA GLU A 397 13.99 51.01 54.25
C GLU A 397 12.88 51.98 54.64
N ASP A 398 13.28 53.18 55.14
CA ASP A 398 12.36 54.21 55.53
C ASP A 398 11.80 55.10 54.41
N PHE A 399 12.17 54.80 53.13
CA PHE A 399 11.79 55.59 51.97
C PHE A 399 10.55 55.03 51.31
N ASN A 400 9.40 55.67 51.53
CA ASN A 400 8.13 55.30 50.89
C ASN A 400 8.12 55.78 49.44
N MET A 401 8.18 54.85 48.50
CA MET A 401 8.24 55.11 47.08
C MET A 401 6.99 54.53 46.39
N ASP A 402 6.19 55.41 45.82
CA ASP A 402 5.12 54.97 44.88
C ASP A 402 5.78 54.37 43.65
N LEU A 403 5.84 53.05 43.60
CA LEU A 403 6.29 52.26 42.45
C LEU A 403 5.11 52.23 41.47
N ASP A 404 5.06 53.22 40.55
CA ASP A 404 4.17 53.16 39.42
C ASP A 404 4.52 51.95 38.52
N GLU A 405 3.54 51.14 38.16
CA GLU A 405 3.69 49.87 37.48
C GLU A 405 4.32 50.01 36.05
N SER A 406 4.50 51.22 35.55
CA SER A 406 5.09 51.39 34.22
C SER A 406 6.63 51.36 34.26
N ILE A 407 7.18 50.29 33.70
CA ILE A 407 8.62 49.98 33.61
C ILE A 407 9.45 51.12 32.95
N PHE A 408 8.82 52.03 32.21
CA PHE A 408 9.51 53.01 31.37
C PHE A 408 9.60 54.42 31.96
N LYS A 409 8.99 54.70 33.12
CA LYS A 409 9.02 56.03 33.73
C LYS A 409 9.32 56.01 35.23
N LYS A 410 10.44 55.44 35.62
CA LYS A 410 10.87 55.53 37.04
C LYS A 410 11.81 56.72 37.17
N VAL A 411 11.28 57.88 37.54
CA VAL A 411 12.08 59.05 37.92
C VAL A 411 12.09 59.08 39.44
N PHE A 412 13.25 58.83 40.03
CA PHE A 412 13.47 58.90 41.45
C PHE A 412 13.74 60.34 41.85
N LYS A 413 12.90 60.90 42.70
CA LYS A 413 13.14 62.23 43.31
C LYS A 413 13.64 61.98 44.73
N ALA A 414 14.89 62.26 45.00
CA ALA A 414 15.46 62.16 46.32
C ALA A 414 15.85 63.54 46.83
N SER A 415 15.80 63.80 48.16
CA SER A 415 16.36 64.98 48.77
C SER A 415 17.90 64.95 48.62
N PRO A 416 18.60 66.09 48.54
CA PRO A 416 20.04 66.12 48.41
C PRO A 416 20.80 65.37 49.48
N GLU A 417 20.22 65.27 50.70
CA GLU A 417 20.80 64.58 51.85
C GLU A 417 20.76 63.07 51.74
N ASN A 418 19.76 62.54 51.04
CA ASN A 418 19.55 61.10 50.86
C ASN A 418 20.13 60.57 49.57
N PHE A 419 20.62 61.42 48.68
CA PHE A 419 21.11 61.01 47.35
C PHE A 419 22.27 60.00 47.42
N GLN A 420 23.14 60.11 48.45
CA GLN A 420 24.26 59.21 48.65
C GLN A 420 23.85 57.82 49.19
N LEU A 421 22.64 57.66 49.67
CA LEU A 421 22.08 56.37 50.18
C LEU A 421 21.48 55.48 49.07
N PHE A 422 21.30 56.05 47.89
CA PHE A 422 20.78 55.31 46.75
C PHE A 422 21.91 54.58 46.00
N GLY A 423 21.78 53.28 45.89
CA GLY A 423 22.68 52.46 45.09
C GLY A 423 21.92 51.80 43.97
N ARG A 424 22.64 51.20 43.06
CA ARG A 424 22.07 50.31 42.09
C ARG A 424 22.84 49.01 42.11
N VAL A 425 22.12 47.90 41.99
CA VAL A 425 22.67 46.58 41.76
C VAL A 425 22.36 46.24 40.33
N ASP A 426 23.40 46.02 39.55
CA ASP A 426 23.30 45.53 38.17
C ASP A 426 23.36 43.98 38.20
N LEU A 427 22.22 43.35 37.97
CA LEU A 427 22.06 41.90 37.88
C LEU A 427 21.92 41.48 36.43
N SER A 428 22.38 42.28 35.46
CA SER A 428 22.41 41.88 34.07
C SER A 428 23.27 40.61 33.93
N VAL A 429 22.71 39.59 33.36
CA VAL A 429 23.35 38.27 33.24
C VAL A 429 23.69 38.00 31.81
N ASP A 430 24.92 37.58 31.54
CA ASP A 430 25.29 37.08 30.24
C ASP A 430 24.68 35.70 29.98
N ILE A 431 23.81 35.62 28.98
CA ILE A 431 23.12 34.39 28.56
C ILE A 431 23.82 33.74 27.35
N SER A 432 24.89 34.31 26.80
CA SER A 432 25.54 33.87 25.55
C SER A 432 25.96 32.41 25.63
N ARG A 433 26.47 31.97 26.79
CA ARG A 433 26.90 30.58 26.99
C ARG A 433 25.73 29.62 27.04
N ASP A 434 24.60 30.01 27.62
CA ASP A 434 23.40 29.16 27.71
C ASP A 434 22.79 29.00 26.30
N VAL A 435 22.71 30.08 25.53
CA VAL A 435 22.26 30.03 24.13
C VAL A 435 23.16 29.13 23.28
N ALA A 436 24.50 29.30 23.39
CA ALA A 436 25.44 28.43 22.68
C ALA A 436 25.32 26.95 23.07
N GLU A 437 25.00 26.67 24.33
CA GLU A 437 24.75 25.29 24.79
C GLU A 437 23.42 24.73 24.26
N SER A 438 22.35 25.53 24.22
CA SER A 438 21.07 25.14 23.58
C SER A 438 21.27 24.79 22.10
N ASP A 439 22.01 25.61 21.35
CA ASP A 439 22.32 25.35 19.94
C ASP A 439 23.20 24.12 19.76
N ARG A 440 24.19 23.91 20.63
CA ARG A 440 25.03 22.71 20.61
C ARG A 440 24.21 21.42 20.83
N LEU A 441 23.27 21.43 21.76
CA LEU A 441 22.39 20.31 22.05
C LEU A 441 21.46 20.03 20.85
N TYR A 442 20.94 21.06 20.21
CA TYR A 442 20.16 20.95 18.99
C TYR A 442 20.94 20.31 17.84
N ASP A 443 22.18 20.77 17.62
CA ASP A 443 23.08 20.18 16.60
C ASP A 443 23.39 18.71 16.90
N GLN A 444 23.54 18.35 18.18
CA GLN A 444 23.70 16.95 18.57
C GLN A 444 22.47 16.11 18.24
N ALA A 445 21.26 16.60 18.52
CA ALA A 445 20.01 15.91 18.19
C ALA A 445 19.89 15.69 16.67
N LYS A 446 20.19 16.70 15.87
CA LYS A 446 20.24 16.58 14.39
C LYS A 446 21.20 15.50 13.92
N ARG A 447 22.41 15.45 14.49
CA ARG A 447 23.43 14.45 14.15
C ARG A 447 23.00 13.03 14.55
N ILE A 448 22.32 12.87 15.68
CA ILE A 448 21.78 11.58 16.14
C ILE A 448 20.80 11.02 15.11
N LEU A 449 19.84 11.84 14.66
CA LEU A 449 18.85 11.45 13.66
C LEU A 449 19.40 11.41 12.21
N GLY A 450 20.61 11.95 11.98
CA GLY A 450 21.19 12.02 10.65
C GLY A 450 20.63 13.13 9.76
N ILE A 451 19.94 14.10 10.36
CA ILE A 451 19.36 15.24 9.65
C ILE A 451 20.42 16.31 9.48
N THR A 452 20.73 16.67 8.23
CA THR A 452 21.68 17.73 7.89
C THR A 452 20.96 19.03 7.53
N ASP A 453 21.65 20.18 7.64
CA ASP A 453 21.10 21.48 7.23
C ASP A 453 20.70 21.49 5.74
N SER A 454 21.49 20.80 4.91
CA SER A 454 21.14 20.60 3.50
C SER A 454 19.86 19.81 3.28
N TYR A 455 19.55 18.84 4.16
CA TYR A 455 18.31 18.06 4.12
C TYR A 455 17.10 18.91 4.50
N GLN A 456 17.27 19.83 5.46
CA GLN A 456 16.22 20.78 5.85
C GLN A 456 16.07 21.95 4.87
N GLY A 457 16.82 21.97 3.76
CA GLY A 457 16.80 23.07 2.78
C GLY A 457 17.52 24.33 3.25
N GLN A 458 18.25 24.28 4.37
CA GLN A 458 19.02 25.39 4.88
C GLN A 458 20.37 25.53 4.14
N TYR A 459 20.94 26.75 4.17
CA TYR A 459 22.25 27.02 3.55
C TYR A 459 23.36 26.36 4.36
N ASP A 460 23.99 25.35 3.80
CA ASP A 460 25.15 24.71 4.37
C ASP A 460 26.45 25.36 3.79
N SER A 461 27.14 26.06 4.64
CA SER A 461 28.42 26.74 4.27
C SER A 461 29.57 25.77 3.97
N SER A 462 29.47 24.51 4.40
CA SER A 462 30.48 23.47 4.16
C SER A 462 30.44 22.92 2.74
N ALA A 463 29.29 23.06 2.05
CA ALA A 463 29.12 22.61 0.68
C ALA A 463 29.19 23.75 -0.33
N GLN A 464 30.39 24.01 -0.84
CA GLN A 464 30.66 25.12 -1.76
C GLN A 464 30.21 24.89 -3.22
N SER A 465 29.78 23.67 -3.58
CA SER A 465 29.30 23.37 -4.93
C SER A 465 28.00 22.55 -4.89
N GLY A 466 27.14 22.70 -5.92
CA GLY A 466 25.91 21.91 -6.04
C GLY A 466 26.15 20.41 -6.00
N ARG A 467 27.30 19.93 -6.53
CA ARG A 467 27.68 18.52 -6.47
C ARG A 467 28.08 18.07 -5.06
N ALA A 468 28.74 18.94 -4.28
CA ALA A 468 29.06 18.65 -2.88
C ALA A 468 27.80 18.59 -2.03
N LYS A 469 26.80 19.46 -2.25
CA LYS A 469 25.50 19.41 -1.61
C LYS A 469 24.75 18.12 -1.92
N GLN A 470 24.75 17.69 -3.18
CA GLN A 470 24.14 16.42 -3.59
C GLN A 470 24.80 15.21 -2.91
N LEU A 471 26.13 15.19 -2.83
CA LEU A 471 26.86 14.12 -2.13
C LEU A 471 26.56 14.10 -0.64
N GLN A 472 26.43 15.26 0.00
CA GLN A 472 26.05 15.35 1.42
C GLN A 472 24.60 14.88 1.65
N ILE A 473 23.67 15.28 0.78
CA ILE A 473 22.28 14.78 0.83
C ILE A 473 22.25 13.26 0.64
N GLN A 474 23.03 12.72 -0.31
CA GLN A 474 23.13 11.27 -0.52
C GLN A 474 23.75 10.54 0.68
N GLN A 475 24.76 11.10 1.34
CA GLN A 475 25.35 10.50 2.54
C GLN A 475 24.42 10.58 3.75
N ALA A 476 23.67 11.67 3.89
CA ALA A 476 22.63 11.80 4.92
C ALA A 476 21.45 10.84 4.65
N ALA A 477 21.09 10.66 3.37
CA ALA A 477 20.06 9.72 2.94
C ALA A 477 20.37 8.26 3.35
N GLY A 478 21.64 7.87 3.48
CA GLY A 478 22.02 6.50 3.85
C GLY A 478 21.47 6.04 5.21
N ARG A 479 21.28 6.94 6.18
CA ARG A 479 20.64 6.63 7.46
C ARG A 479 19.11 6.52 7.34
N LEU A 480 18.51 7.25 6.40
CA LEU A 480 17.09 7.21 6.13
C LEU A 480 16.71 6.06 5.18
N ASP A 481 17.69 5.47 4.48
CA ASP A 481 17.47 4.33 3.59
C ASP A 481 16.93 3.10 4.33
N SER A 482 17.41 2.84 5.55
CA SER A 482 16.88 1.74 6.36
C SER A 482 15.39 1.95 6.66
N LYS A 483 14.99 3.17 7.04
CA LYS A 483 13.57 3.52 7.28
C LYS A 483 12.73 3.38 6.01
N ARG A 484 13.30 3.74 4.85
CA ARG A 484 12.64 3.57 3.55
C ARG A 484 12.49 2.10 3.18
N GLN A 485 13.50 1.27 3.45
CA GLN A 485 13.40 -0.19 3.23
C GLN A 485 12.31 -0.81 4.10
N MET A 486 12.21 -0.41 5.38
CA MET A 486 11.11 -0.87 6.26
C MET A 486 9.73 -0.43 5.73
N LYS A 487 9.63 0.79 5.21
CA LYS A 487 8.41 1.27 4.55
C LYS A 487 8.07 0.41 3.33
N ASN A 488 9.04 0.18 2.46
CA ASN A 488 8.86 -0.62 1.26
C ASN A 488 8.42 -2.05 1.59
N ALA A 489 9.01 -2.66 2.61
CA ALA A 489 8.63 -4.00 3.08
C ALA A 489 7.18 -4.02 3.58
N ALA A 490 6.80 -3.09 4.46
CA ALA A 490 5.43 -3.01 4.98
C ALA A 490 4.39 -2.80 3.87
N TYR A 491 4.69 -1.93 2.89
CA TYR A 491 3.79 -1.71 1.75
C TYR A 491 3.69 -2.93 0.83
N SER A 492 4.76 -3.72 0.69
CA SER A 492 4.72 -4.99 -0.06
C SER A 492 3.84 -6.03 0.63
N GLU A 493 3.84 -6.07 1.96
CA GLU A 493 2.95 -6.94 2.75
C GLU A 493 1.48 -6.49 2.63
N ILE A 494 1.21 -5.18 2.70
CA ILE A 494 -0.12 -4.62 2.47
C ILE A 494 -0.63 -5.01 1.08
N ASP A 495 0.21 -4.86 0.05
CA ASP A 495 -0.13 -5.23 -1.33
C ASP A 495 -0.45 -6.72 -1.46
N LYS A 496 0.30 -7.58 -0.78
CA LYS A 496 0.05 -9.02 -0.74
C LYS A 496 -1.32 -9.33 -0.10
N ILE A 497 -1.63 -8.72 1.04
CA ILE A 497 -2.92 -8.92 1.72
C ILE A 497 -4.07 -8.41 0.84
N ILE A 498 -3.93 -7.24 0.21
CA ILE A 498 -4.93 -6.73 -0.73
C ILE A 498 -5.18 -7.73 -1.85
N PHE A 499 -4.14 -8.27 -2.48
CA PHE A 499 -4.27 -9.28 -3.52
C PHE A 499 -5.01 -10.54 -3.03
N GLN A 500 -4.66 -11.03 -1.83
CA GLN A 500 -5.31 -12.19 -1.23
C GLN A 500 -6.81 -11.95 -1.00
N TYR A 501 -7.20 -10.73 -0.56
CA TYR A 501 -8.62 -10.36 -0.45
C TYR A 501 -9.33 -10.36 -1.80
N TYR A 502 -8.66 -9.88 -2.86
CA TYR A 502 -9.27 -9.93 -4.19
C TYR A 502 -9.41 -11.34 -4.73
N LEU A 503 -8.48 -12.24 -4.44
CA LEU A 503 -8.66 -13.67 -4.76
C LEU A 503 -9.82 -14.28 -3.97
N ALA A 504 -9.96 -13.91 -2.68
CA ALA A 504 -11.02 -14.44 -1.82
C ALA A 504 -12.41 -13.92 -2.21
N TYR A 505 -12.57 -12.62 -2.50
CA TYR A 505 -13.88 -11.96 -2.50
C TYR A 505 -14.29 -11.30 -3.83
N ALA A 506 -13.37 -11.11 -4.79
CA ALA A 506 -13.72 -10.46 -6.05
C ALA A 506 -14.33 -11.43 -7.05
N ASP A 507 -15.62 -11.71 -6.96
CA ASP A 507 -16.31 -12.63 -7.87
C ASP A 507 -16.53 -12.05 -9.26
N GLU A 508 -16.76 -10.74 -9.31
CA GLU A 508 -16.94 -10.04 -10.58
C GLU A 508 -15.61 -9.47 -11.05
N PRO A 509 -15.39 -9.45 -12.38
CA PRO A 509 -14.22 -8.78 -12.94
C PRO A 509 -14.15 -7.31 -12.51
N ARG A 510 -13.01 -6.89 -11.95
CA ARG A 510 -12.78 -5.53 -11.47
C ARG A 510 -12.05 -4.71 -12.52
N PRO A 511 -12.66 -3.66 -13.05
CA PRO A 511 -11.94 -2.74 -13.91
C PRO A 511 -10.86 -2.02 -13.08
N ALA A 512 -9.65 -1.97 -13.59
CA ALA A 512 -8.54 -1.26 -13.00
C ALA A 512 -7.96 -0.30 -14.02
N ALA A 513 -7.79 0.96 -13.65
CA ALA A 513 -7.19 1.97 -14.48
C ALA A 513 -6.21 2.79 -13.66
N PHE A 514 -5.02 3.01 -14.17
CA PHE A 514 -4.06 3.90 -13.55
C PHE A 514 -3.39 4.79 -14.60
N LYS A 515 -2.87 5.91 -14.16
CA LYS A 515 -2.06 6.78 -15.01
C LYS A 515 -0.61 6.35 -14.94
N ASP A 516 -0.04 6.00 -16.08
CA ASP A 516 1.39 5.71 -16.17
C ASP A 516 2.22 7.00 -15.96
N ALA A 517 3.55 6.87 -15.92
CA ALA A 517 4.45 8.01 -15.77
C ALA A 517 4.32 9.06 -16.89
N LEU A 518 3.73 8.69 -18.02
CA LEU A 518 3.45 9.55 -19.16
C LEU A 518 2.06 10.19 -19.13
N GLY A 519 1.28 9.94 -18.07
CA GLY A 519 -0.09 10.43 -17.96
C GLY A 519 -1.11 9.68 -18.83
N ARG A 520 -0.72 8.56 -19.48
CA ARG A 520 -1.64 7.72 -20.25
C ARG A 520 -2.43 6.83 -19.31
N ILE A 521 -3.70 6.66 -19.62
CA ILE A 521 -4.56 5.74 -18.86
C ILE A 521 -4.29 4.32 -19.36
N GLN A 522 -3.76 3.49 -18.48
CA GLN A 522 -3.64 2.06 -18.69
C GLN A 522 -4.88 1.40 -18.09
N ASN A 523 -5.62 0.67 -18.92
CA ASN A 523 -6.82 -0.05 -18.51
C ASN A 523 -6.51 -1.55 -18.49
N SER A 524 -6.94 -2.20 -17.43
CA SER A 524 -6.89 -3.66 -17.28
C SER A 524 -8.15 -4.10 -16.56
N THR A 525 -8.41 -5.38 -16.57
CA THR A 525 -9.49 -5.98 -15.80
C THR A 525 -8.88 -7.09 -14.96
N PHE A 526 -9.01 -6.98 -13.66
CA PHE A 526 -8.63 -8.04 -12.74
C PHE A 526 -9.79 -9.05 -12.67
N ASN A 527 -9.48 -10.33 -12.88
CA ASN A 527 -10.41 -11.41 -12.77
C ASN A 527 -9.77 -12.53 -11.92
N ARG A 528 -10.35 -12.87 -10.77
CA ARG A 528 -9.82 -13.91 -9.88
C ARG A 528 -9.68 -15.28 -10.57
N TYR A 529 -10.53 -15.57 -11.53
CA TYR A 529 -10.54 -16.85 -12.25
C TYR A 529 -9.33 -17.02 -13.20
N ASP A 530 -8.58 -15.95 -13.49
CA ASP A 530 -7.33 -16.04 -14.24
C ASP A 530 -6.22 -16.73 -13.43
N PHE A 531 -6.36 -16.76 -12.10
CA PHE A 531 -5.41 -17.34 -11.16
C PHE A 531 -5.70 -18.80 -10.81
N ILE A 532 -6.79 -19.36 -11.33
CA ILE A 532 -7.13 -20.76 -11.11
C ILE A 532 -6.38 -21.62 -12.11
N GLU A 533 -5.64 -22.59 -11.58
CA GLU A 533 -4.92 -23.60 -12.35
C GLU A 533 -5.45 -24.99 -12.01
N ARG A 534 -5.14 -25.97 -12.84
CA ARG A 534 -5.51 -27.36 -12.64
C ARG A 534 -4.25 -28.19 -12.43
N ASP A 535 -4.20 -28.99 -11.41
CA ASP A 535 -3.08 -29.86 -11.12
C ASP A 535 -3.10 -31.15 -11.96
N GLU A 536 -2.09 -32.02 -11.78
CA GLU A 536 -1.98 -33.29 -12.47
C GLU A 536 -3.09 -34.28 -12.05
N SER A 537 -3.69 -34.11 -10.88
CA SER A 537 -4.81 -34.93 -10.38
C SER A 537 -6.14 -34.47 -10.96
N GLY A 538 -6.18 -33.32 -11.60
CA GLY A 538 -7.39 -32.74 -12.18
C GLY A 538 -8.14 -31.80 -11.25
N GLU A 539 -7.63 -31.56 -10.05
CA GLU A 539 -8.19 -30.62 -9.09
C GLU A 539 -7.81 -29.17 -9.44
N TYR A 540 -8.74 -28.24 -9.17
CA TYR A 540 -8.50 -26.82 -9.36
C TYR A 540 -7.95 -26.20 -8.09
N TYR A 541 -6.97 -25.31 -8.23
CA TYR A 541 -6.38 -24.54 -7.14
C TYR A 541 -6.08 -23.11 -7.57
N TYR A 542 -5.95 -22.20 -6.57
CA TYR A 542 -5.52 -20.82 -6.83
C TYR A 542 -4.00 -20.74 -6.81
N ASN A 543 -3.42 -20.22 -7.88
CA ASN A 543 -2.01 -19.86 -7.93
C ASN A 543 -1.83 -18.45 -7.36
N ASP A 544 -1.34 -18.36 -6.12
CA ASP A 544 -1.01 -17.12 -5.41
C ASP A 544 0.50 -16.88 -5.31
N GLU A 545 1.30 -17.68 -6.02
CA GLU A 545 2.77 -17.66 -5.99
C GLU A 545 3.36 -16.47 -6.74
N TYR A 546 3.15 -15.26 -6.20
CA TYR A 546 3.73 -14.02 -6.70
C TYR A 546 4.66 -13.39 -5.67
N LEU A 547 5.70 -12.72 -6.17
CA LEU A 547 6.63 -11.92 -5.38
C LEU A 547 6.15 -10.47 -5.41
N PHE A 548 5.82 -9.95 -4.25
CA PHE A 548 5.46 -8.56 -4.05
C PHE A 548 6.70 -7.78 -3.63
N SER A 549 6.98 -6.73 -4.32
CA SER A 549 8.04 -5.77 -4.01
C SER A 549 7.53 -4.37 -4.30
N THR A 550 8.19 -3.40 -3.75
CA THR A 550 7.99 -2.02 -4.17
C THR A 550 9.11 -1.64 -5.12
N ASP A 551 8.77 -0.85 -6.12
CA ASP A 551 9.75 -0.35 -7.08
C ASP A 551 10.78 0.48 -6.32
N ALA A 552 11.96 -0.13 -6.08
CA ALA A 552 13.08 0.49 -5.38
C ALA A 552 13.82 1.50 -6.28
N THR A 553 13.35 1.70 -7.51
CA THR A 553 13.86 2.82 -8.30
C THR A 553 13.55 4.08 -7.51
N ILE A 554 14.57 4.49 -6.78
CA ILE A 554 14.62 5.78 -6.15
C ILE A 554 14.26 6.78 -7.25
N ASP A 555 13.01 7.24 -7.26
CA ASP A 555 12.76 8.60 -7.64
C ASP A 555 13.46 9.46 -6.56
N ILE A 556 14.82 9.42 -6.59
CA ILE A 556 15.50 10.65 -6.33
C ILE A 556 14.77 11.55 -7.33
N GLU A 557 14.01 12.52 -6.83
CA GLU A 557 13.66 13.66 -7.63
C GLU A 557 14.97 14.27 -8.07
N LYS A 558 15.61 13.60 -9.03
CA LYS A 558 16.56 14.27 -9.91
C LYS A 558 15.71 15.40 -10.43
N SER A 559 16.03 16.62 -10.03
CA SER A 559 15.37 17.81 -10.53
C SER A 559 15.13 17.53 -12.01
N ARG A 560 13.91 17.68 -12.51
CA ARG A 560 13.58 17.41 -13.92
C ARG A 560 14.64 18.00 -14.84
N GLU A 561 15.18 19.15 -14.44
CA GLU A 561 16.28 19.85 -15.10
C GLU A 561 17.58 19.02 -15.14
N LEU A 562 17.90 18.29 -14.09
CA LEU A 562 19.06 17.39 -14.03
C LEU A 562 18.88 16.20 -14.96
N LEU A 563 17.69 15.58 -14.98
CA LEU A 563 17.36 14.52 -15.93
C LEU A 563 17.43 15.01 -17.37
N TRP A 564 16.95 16.23 -17.64
CA TRP A 564 17.07 16.83 -18.97
C TRP A 564 18.53 17.09 -19.36
N GLN A 565 19.36 17.56 -18.44
CA GLN A 565 20.79 17.80 -18.67
C GLN A 565 21.54 16.47 -18.90
N GLU A 566 21.30 15.46 -18.06
CA GLU A 566 21.90 14.14 -18.21
C GLU A 566 21.51 13.47 -19.54
N ASN A 567 20.23 13.53 -19.90
CA ASN A 567 19.75 12.99 -21.16
C ASN A 567 20.37 13.71 -22.38
N ARG A 568 20.50 15.05 -22.35
CA ARG A 568 21.20 15.81 -23.39
C ARG A 568 22.68 15.44 -23.48
N GLN A 569 23.33 15.27 -22.33
CA GLN A 569 24.74 14.86 -22.30
C GLN A 569 24.93 13.45 -22.87
N ASN A 570 24.08 12.50 -22.49
CA ASN A 570 24.11 11.13 -23.02
C ASN A 570 23.86 11.09 -24.52
N PHE A 571 22.94 11.91 -25.02
CA PHE A 571 22.69 12.04 -26.45
C PHE A 571 23.90 12.63 -27.18
N GLN A 572 24.53 13.69 -26.66
CA GLN A 572 25.71 14.29 -27.25
C GLN A 572 26.94 13.38 -27.24
N GLN A 573 27.08 12.55 -26.21
CA GLN A 573 28.15 11.55 -26.10
C GLN A 573 27.89 10.29 -26.95
N GLY A 574 26.75 10.18 -27.62
CA GLY A 574 26.42 9.04 -28.47
C GLY A 574 26.04 7.79 -27.69
N SER A 575 25.67 7.91 -26.41
CA SER A 575 25.26 6.76 -25.56
C SER A 575 24.02 6.02 -26.10
N TYR A 576 23.19 6.69 -26.90
CA TYR A 576 22.00 6.11 -27.56
C TYR A 576 22.26 5.66 -29.00
N GLY A 577 23.49 5.85 -29.48
CA GLY A 577 23.87 5.60 -30.88
C GLY A 577 24.20 6.88 -31.65
N ASP A 578 24.25 6.79 -32.97
CA ASP A 578 24.55 7.96 -33.80
C ASP A 578 23.41 8.99 -33.73
N PRO A 579 23.69 10.22 -33.26
CA PRO A 579 22.67 11.27 -33.11
C PRO A 579 21.97 11.70 -34.41
N SER A 580 22.56 11.38 -35.56
CA SER A 580 21.98 11.70 -36.89
C SER A 580 20.85 10.76 -37.29
N LEU A 581 20.76 9.58 -36.66
CA LEU A 581 19.75 8.57 -36.99
C LEU A 581 18.41 8.89 -36.36
N PRO A 582 17.28 8.83 -37.12
CA PRO A 582 15.93 9.09 -36.56
C PRO A 582 15.57 8.17 -35.41
N GLN A 583 16.02 6.92 -35.40
CA GLN A 583 15.80 5.97 -34.31
C GLN A 583 16.48 6.42 -33.01
N THR A 584 17.73 6.93 -33.08
CA THR A 584 18.45 7.45 -31.92
C THR A 584 17.79 8.74 -31.39
N GLN A 585 17.31 9.60 -32.29
CA GLN A 585 16.55 10.79 -31.92
C GLN A 585 15.22 10.43 -31.25
N LEU A 586 14.55 9.37 -31.71
CA LEU A 586 13.33 8.87 -31.10
C LEU A 586 13.58 8.41 -29.66
N ILE A 587 14.65 7.65 -29.41
CA ILE A 587 15.02 7.21 -28.05
C ILE A 587 15.29 8.43 -27.14
N PHE A 588 16.01 9.42 -27.64
CA PHE A 588 16.28 10.65 -26.90
C PHE A 588 14.97 11.38 -26.52
N TRP A 589 14.06 11.58 -27.48
CA TRP A 589 12.81 12.28 -27.24
C TRP A 589 11.85 11.48 -26.37
N LEU A 590 11.85 10.14 -26.45
CA LEU A 590 11.11 9.27 -25.51
C LEU A 590 11.61 9.45 -24.08
N ASN A 591 12.93 9.52 -23.86
CA ASN A 591 13.49 9.78 -22.55
C ASN A 591 13.18 11.19 -22.04
N MET A 592 13.13 12.19 -22.94
CA MET A 592 12.69 13.56 -22.61
C MET A 592 11.20 13.62 -22.30
N GLU A 593 10.36 12.85 -22.98
CA GLU A 593 8.92 12.70 -22.73
C GLU A 593 8.70 12.06 -21.34
N ASN A 594 9.43 10.99 -21.03
CA ASN A 594 9.42 10.36 -19.70
C ASN A 594 9.85 11.32 -18.58
N ALA A 595 10.74 12.25 -18.86
CA ALA A 595 11.15 13.30 -17.96
C ALA A 595 10.22 14.54 -17.98
N HIS A 596 9.06 14.45 -18.63
CA HIS A 596 8.07 15.53 -18.79
C HIS A 596 8.66 16.84 -19.37
N TYR A 597 9.53 16.71 -20.36
CA TYR A 597 10.04 17.90 -21.06
C TYR A 597 8.91 18.51 -21.93
N PRO A 598 8.72 19.85 -21.88
CA PRO A 598 7.70 20.51 -22.68
C PRO A 598 7.81 20.18 -24.17
N PHE A 599 6.70 19.86 -24.83
CA PHE A 599 6.61 19.52 -26.26
C PHE A 599 7.41 18.30 -26.71
N ALA A 600 7.87 17.44 -25.78
CA ALA A 600 8.60 16.23 -26.13
C ALA A 600 7.68 15.24 -26.90
N HIS A 601 6.42 15.15 -26.53
CA HIS A 601 5.42 14.31 -27.18
C HIS A 601 5.27 14.62 -28.69
N ASP A 602 5.15 15.89 -29.04
CA ASP A 602 5.01 16.32 -30.45
C ASP A 602 6.23 15.92 -31.28
N ASN A 603 7.43 15.96 -30.68
CA ASN A 603 8.66 15.52 -31.34
C ASN A 603 8.71 13.99 -31.51
N VAL A 604 8.21 13.23 -30.53
CA VAL A 604 8.11 11.76 -30.61
C VAL A 604 7.15 11.35 -31.71
N GLU A 605 5.96 11.95 -31.80
CA GLU A 605 4.99 11.64 -32.86
C GLU A 605 5.53 11.96 -34.23
N ARG A 606 6.13 13.15 -34.40
CA ARG A 606 6.74 13.54 -35.67
C ARG A 606 7.82 12.55 -36.13
N LEU A 607 8.68 12.11 -35.23
CA LEU A 607 9.74 11.16 -35.55
C LEU A 607 9.19 9.76 -35.86
N ARG A 608 8.13 9.32 -35.18
CA ARG A 608 7.45 8.05 -35.49
C ARG A 608 6.86 8.09 -36.93
N GLU A 609 6.21 9.18 -37.29
CA GLU A 609 5.69 9.35 -38.66
C GLU A 609 6.82 9.36 -39.70
N GLU A 610 7.95 10.00 -39.41
CA GLU A 610 9.09 10.05 -40.30
C GLU A 610 9.72 8.68 -40.49
N ILE A 611 9.91 7.91 -39.39
CA ILE A 611 10.42 6.53 -39.45
C ILE A 611 9.44 5.63 -40.25
N ALA A 612 8.14 5.75 -40.02
CA ALA A 612 7.13 4.99 -40.75
C ALA A 612 7.18 5.29 -42.26
N ARG A 613 7.28 6.58 -42.63
CA ARG A 613 7.46 6.97 -44.06
C ARG A 613 8.75 6.43 -44.66
N GLN A 614 9.84 6.43 -43.92
CA GLN A 614 11.11 5.87 -44.41
C GLN A 614 11.00 4.36 -44.61
N GLN A 615 10.34 3.65 -43.72
CA GLN A 615 10.08 2.21 -43.87
C GLN A 615 9.19 1.91 -45.06
N GLU A 616 8.15 2.68 -45.30
CA GLU A 616 7.27 2.57 -46.46
C GLU A 616 8.02 2.80 -47.77
N ILE A 617 8.84 3.86 -47.83
CA ILE A 617 9.70 4.14 -49.00
C ILE A 617 10.68 2.98 -49.25
N ALA A 618 11.28 2.40 -48.19
CA ALA A 618 12.18 1.27 -48.33
C ALA A 618 11.45 0.01 -48.86
N GLN A 619 10.21 -0.23 -48.42
CA GLN A 619 9.37 -1.31 -48.94
C GLN A 619 9.02 -1.09 -50.42
N TYR A 620 8.65 0.13 -50.81
CA TYR A 620 8.41 0.45 -52.23
C TYR A 620 9.67 0.27 -53.09
N GLN A 621 10.84 0.68 -52.58
CA GLN A 621 12.11 0.47 -53.29
C GLN A 621 12.44 -1.02 -53.47
N GLN A 622 12.21 -1.85 -52.46
CA GLN A 622 12.37 -3.31 -52.57
C GLN A 622 11.39 -3.91 -53.57
N THR A 623 10.14 -3.46 -53.54
CA THR A 623 9.12 -3.92 -54.51
C THR A 623 9.48 -3.51 -55.95
N ILE A 624 9.95 -2.29 -56.17
CA ILE A 624 10.43 -1.81 -57.46
C ILE A 624 11.62 -2.64 -57.94
N ALA A 625 12.59 -2.93 -57.06
CA ALA A 625 13.75 -3.74 -57.37
C ALA A 625 13.35 -5.19 -57.78
N SER A 626 12.40 -5.78 -57.05
CA SER A 626 11.88 -7.12 -57.37
C SER A 626 11.16 -7.14 -58.73
N LEU A 627 10.32 -6.13 -58.98
CA LEU A 627 9.63 -5.99 -60.28
C LEU A 627 10.61 -5.76 -61.44
N GLN A 628 11.65 -4.94 -61.23
CA GLN A 628 12.70 -4.74 -62.25
C GLN A 628 13.43 -6.04 -62.59
N ASN A 629 13.75 -6.85 -61.54
CA ASN A 629 14.36 -8.17 -61.74
C ASN A 629 13.40 -9.13 -62.48
N GLU A 630 12.11 -9.09 -62.18
CA GLU A 630 11.11 -9.91 -62.86
C GLU A 630 10.96 -9.50 -64.31
N VAL A 631 10.93 -8.21 -64.61
CA VAL A 631 10.91 -7.69 -66.03
C VAL A 631 12.17 -8.10 -66.79
N LYS A 632 13.34 -8.02 -66.16
CA LYS A 632 14.61 -8.45 -66.77
C LYS A 632 14.60 -9.95 -67.01
N ASN A 633 14.16 -10.77 -66.10
CA ASN A 633 14.04 -12.22 -66.26
C ASN A 633 13.05 -12.57 -67.41
N ARG A 634 11.93 -11.86 -67.55
CA ARG A 634 10.98 -12.03 -68.67
C ARG A 634 11.61 -11.66 -70.01
N ALA A 635 12.30 -10.54 -70.08
CA ALA A 635 13.00 -10.12 -71.30
C ALA A 635 14.09 -11.11 -71.69
N GLU A 636 14.85 -11.66 -70.76
CA GLU A 636 15.83 -12.73 -71.06
C GLU A 636 15.14 -14.01 -71.52
N TYR A 637 14.02 -14.36 -70.89
CA TYR A 637 13.22 -15.53 -71.38
C TYR A 637 12.60 -15.33 -72.76
N GLU A 638 12.09 -14.14 -73.04
CA GLU A 638 11.60 -13.79 -74.39
C GLU A 638 12.73 -13.85 -75.45
N ASN A 639 13.90 -13.31 -75.15
CA ASN A 639 15.06 -13.40 -76.03
C ASN A 639 15.50 -14.86 -76.27
N TYR A 640 15.50 -15.69 -75.22
CA TYR A 640 15.77 -17.13 -75.34
C TYR A 640 14.74 -17.84 -76.23
N LEU A 641 13.45 -17.51 -76.10
CA LEU A 641 12.40 -18.05 -77.03
C LEU A 641 12.58 -17.59 -78.44
N ILE A 642 12.94 -16.32 -78.67
CA ILE A 642 13.22 -15.78 -79.98
C ILE A 642 14.42 -16.48 -80.67
N GLU A 643 15.50 -16.72 -79.93
CA GLU A 643 16.66 -17.48 -80.42
C GLU A 643 16.30 -18.92 -80.72
N LYS A 644 15.53 -19.58 -79.84
CA LYS A 644 15.06 -20.96 -80.10
C LYS A 644 14.13 -21.06 -81.29
N MET A 645 13.29 -20.07 -81.54
CA MET A 645 12.43 -19.98 -82.71
C MET A 645 13.23 -19.71 -84.03
N LYS A 646 14.28 -18.87 -83.92
CA LYS A 646 15.22 -18.67 -85.09
C LYS A 646 16.00 -19.93 -85.37
N GLY A 647 16.48 -20.66 -84.35
CA GLY A 647 17.16 -21.96 -84.55
C GLY A 647 16.24 -23.04 -85.11
N ALA A 648 14.97 -23.08 -84.73
CA ALA A 648 13.98 -23.99 -85.27
C ALA A 648 13.63 -23.67 -86.79
N LYS A 649 13.59 -22.38 -87.15
CA LYS A 649 13.40 -21.98 -88.56
C LYS A 649 14.61 -22.30 -89.45
N ALA A 650 15.82 -22.31 -88.88
CA ALA A 650 17.02 -22.69 -89.62
C ALA A 650 17.10 -24.20 -89.91
N ASN A 651 16.49 -25.06 -89.07
CA ASN A 651 16.43 -26.50 -89.24
C ASN A 651 15.27 -27.02 -90.11
N VAL A 652 14.34 -26.16 -90.52
CA VAL A 652 13.24 -26.51 -91.48
C VAL A 652 13.54 -26.07 -92.89
N GLY A 653 14.70 -25.43 -93.14
CA GLY A 653 15.15 -24.94 -94.42
C GLY A 653 16.34 -25.69 -95.05
N ASN A 654 16.65 -26.90 -94.57
CA ASN A 654 17.59 -27.84 -95.22
C ASN A 654 16.88 -29.10 -95.62
#